data_b0aded8d993f8756345e95eb1f3950d7
#
_entry.id   b0aded8d993f8756345e95eb1f3950d7
#
_cell.length_a   1.000
_cell.length_b   1.000
_cell.length_c   1.000
_cell.angle_alpha   90.00
_cell.angle_beta   90.00
_cell.angle_gamma   90.00
#
_symmetry.space_group_name_H-M   'P 1'
#
loop_
_entity.id
_entity.type
_entity.pdbx_description
1 polymer ?
#
loop_
_entity_poly.entity_id
_entity_poly.type
_entity_poly.pdbx_seq_one_letter_code
_entity_poly.pdbx_strand_id
1 'polypeptide(L)'
;MTGENELENINENAAPLEGAEGSAGSSGAEGSDVHPIYEVPKPEEPEASAPAAPKKESVFLSDWFLMLALYVVTLAIHVLMTQVTTMFNLTPDEYAVTAVAAWFNGYDWSQTVSAGGYYGYFQSLFYIPVFWFVDDPMLQYRVMILINGVLMSFAPVIVYFLARKWFGVRKLSSVFMAIVCGMYPAYLLLTKYTWNETLCCLLPWVFALLMYKSLKSFKDTSHSSKAVFRQQLWAALAGLTLVAAYATHGRMIAMLAAGVVLELVVLFTMKRKVFAMSGFFSSVVVGFLADKMIKGYLQNVLWLKEQSDKASVNTIENTLGRIFDADPEKLMRFPQTLVGHFFYFISSTWGFGAIAMVLIISGLAMYYVTRNRAKKGAAELTADGRAKTYITSSLAMFCWFAFLVMGAIFVVSVGFKATSTVFDTRADTTIFGRYIETFFPVAIFPALIMIYRGRFSVMHSLAALITAGGIFALTELLTVPAVVGDGTTDKGVVSAMILGITPLKLGEGLKDKITETTFIKIIAVVMALLLAVVIIRLITVKKNSSMFNWVTIPMGALLMYTSLYCFDGYTVVQGKNASYGGEYVSEALEMIDDSGFDDVLAFSLKSERYVKAQFLFPDMHVRLASTLKKLNSQTARPDFIIADREDNLQLWSGDLWLVGDVNHNIHLYACTNAAREWCEEQGLELSAPASFEYSGRNIPSTSSVTRDGGAAVLPEGSAVYTNYFALYSSGGFTFTLRGTGLEQLSIALTSDKKANSIDYEIVSSDDGEMVLKFNAAAAKTENVQLKLTNRSGSPVTVTSVKLTRDSVAPLIILPATTAA
;
A
#
# COMPACT_ATOMS: atom_id res chain seq x y z
N MET A 1 26.15 22.91 -40.60
CA MET A 1 25.75 22.51 -41.93
C MET A 1 24.37 21.90 -41.73
N THR A 2 23.39 22.74 -41.66
CA THR A 2 22.39 23.03 -42.67
C THR A 2 21.58 21.80 -43.07
N GLY A 3 20.47 21.64 -42.47
CA GLY A 3 19.41 20.69 -42.70
C GLY A 3 18.21 21.02 -41.80
N GLU A 4 17.94 22.31 -41.69
CA GLU A 4 16.67 22.86 -41.19
C GLU A 4 15.64 22.87 -42.31
N ASN A 5 14.41 22.68 -41.91
CA ASN A 5 13.18 22.83 -42.67
C ASN A 5 12.71 21.61 -43.47
N GLU A 6 11.79 20.89 -42.80
CA GLU A 6 10.50 20.50 -43.32
C GLU A 6 9.72 19.68 -42.30
N LEU A 7 9.41 20.30 -41.16
CA LEU A 7 8.35 19.79 -40.25
C LEU A 7 7.30 20.90 -40.10
N GLU A 8 6.74 21.31 -41.25
CA GLU A 8 5.58 22.17 -41.23
C GLU A 8 4.34 21.45 -40.73
N ASN A 9 3.85 21.98 -39.67
CA ASN A 9 2.43 22.16 -39.28
C ASN A 9 1.39 21.23 -39.94
N ILE A 10 1.20 20.05 -39.32
CA ILE A 10 -0.11 19.42 -39.40
C ILE A 10 -0.97 20.03 -38.30
N ASN A 11 -1.45 21.21 -38.52
CA ASN A 11 -2.47 21.84 -37.69
C ASN A 11 -3.78 21.05 -37.79
N GLU A 12 -4.58 21.01 -36.75
CA GLU A 12 -5.97 20.52 -36.81
C GLU A 12 -6.90 21.36 -37.69
N ASN A 13 -6.40 22.44 -38.26
CA ASN A 13 -7.00 23.24 -39.29
C ASN A 13 -6.51 22.76 -40.67
N ALA A 14 -7.11 21.68 -41.18
CA ALA A 14 -7.06 21.43 -42.61
C ALA A 14 -7.83 22.58 -43.25
N ALA A 15 -7.14 23.39 -44.01
CA ALA A 15 -7.75 24.44 -44.85
C ALA A 15 -8.80 23.83 -45.79
N PRO A 16 -9.83 24.58 -46.14
CA PRO A 16 -10.76 24.18 -47.21
C PRO A 16 -9.97 23.99 -48.50
N LEU A 17 -10.23 22.93 -49.22
CA LEU A 17 -9.77 22.77 -50.58
C LEU A 17 -10.45 23.85 -51.41
N GLU A 18 -9.72 24.90 -51.78
CA GLU A 18 -10.13 25.81 -52.83
C GLU A 18 -10.21 25.06 -54.17
N GLY A 19 -11.30 25.29 -54.88
CA GLY A 19 -11.64 24.66 -56.15
C GLY A 19 -10.66 25.02 -57.25
N ALA A 20 -10.34 24.05 -58.06
CA ALA A 20 -9.66 24.26 -59.34
C ALA A 20 -10.62 24.92 -60.31
N GLU A 21 -10.32 26.17 -60.70
CA GLU A 21 -10.85 26.79 -61.89
C GLU A 21 -10.25 26.11 -63.13
N GLY A 22 -11.09 25.45 -63.88
CA GLY A 22 -10.77 24.93 -65.20
C GLY A 22 -11.37 25.85 -66.24
N SER A 23 -10.53 26.38 -67.10
CA SER A 23 -10.79 27.32 -68.19
C SER A 23 -11.80 26.84 -69.23
N ALA A 24 -12.50 27.88 -69.80
CA ALA A 24 -13.50 27.85 -70.82
C ALA A 24 -13.03 27.27 -72.18
N GLY A 25 -13.94 26.58 -72.83
CA GLY A 25 -13.94 26.34 -74.28
C GLY A 25 -15.37 26.47 -74.82
N SER A 26 -15.56 27.45 -75.66
CA SER A 26 -16.78 27.81 -76.38
C SER A 26 -17.14 26.82 -77.46
N SER A 27 -18.47 26.55 -77.75
CA SER A 27 -19.12 26.55 -79.03
C SER A 27 -20.61 26.19 -78.88
N GLY A 28 -21.40 26.96 -79.16
CA GLY A 28 -22.47 27.30 -80.07
C GLY A 28 -23.62 26.27 -80.27
N ALA A 29 -24.80 26.82 -80.26
CA ALA A 29 -25.96 26.70 -81.13
C ALA A 29 -27.31 26.39 -80.44
N GLU A 30 -28.15 27.34 -80.47
CA GLU A 30 -29.56 27.36 -80.93
C GLU A 30 -30.61 26.43 -80.26
N GLY A 31 -31.71 27.09 -79.88
CA GLY A 31 -33.06 26.64 -80.14
C GLY A 31 -34.02 26.57 -78.95
N SER A 32 -34.79 27.65 -78.75
CA SER A 32 -36.24 27.71 -78.49
C SER A 32 -36.81 26.80 -77.37
N ASP A 33 -37.39 27.30 -76.36
CA ASP A 33 -38.80 27.50 -76.08
C ASP A 33 -39.07 28.06 -74.68
N VAL A 34 -39.86 29.10 -74.69
CA VAL A 34 -40.29 29.82 -73.50
C VAL A 34 -41.47 29.06 -72.89
N HIS A 35 -41.36 28.58 -71.63
CA HIS A 35 -42.48 28.31 -70.75
C HIS A 35 -42.41 29.16 -69.48
N PRO A 36 -43.56 29.63 -68.96
CA PRO A 36 -43.60 30.63 -67.92
C PRO A 36 -43.12 30.16 -66.59
N ILE A 37 -42.29 30.97 -65.97
CA ILE A 37 -41.75 30.84 -64.64
C ILE A 37 -42.90 30.98 -63.64
N TYR A 38 -43.29 29.89 -62.99
CA TYR A 38 -43.99 29.91 -61.69
C TYR A 38 -43.05 30.46 -60.66
N GLU A 39 -43.30 31.65 -60.13
CA GLU A 39 -42.65 32.15 -58.90
C GLU A 39 -43.10 31.25 -57.75
N VAL A 40 -42.17 30.46 -57.21
CA VAL A 40 -42.33 29.79 -55.95
C VAL A 40 -42.24 30.86 -54.85
N PRO A 41 -43.27 31.01 -53.97
CA PRO A 41 -43.17 31.93 -52.81
C PRO A 41 -41.93 31.62 -51.98
N LYS A 42 -41.10 32.66 -51.79
CA LYS A 42 -40.04 32.55 -50.80
C LYS A 42 -40.62 32.08 -49.41
N PRO A 43 -40.13 31.03 -48.78
CA PRO A 43 -40.52 30.78 -47.42
C PRO A 43 -40.20 32.00 -46.56
N GLU A 44 -41.19 32.52 -45.85
CA GLU A 44 -41.00 33.54 -44.83
C GLU A 44 -39.95 33.01 -43.90
N GLU A 45 -38.79 33.72 -43.79
CA GLU A 45 -37.80 33.49 -42.77
C GLU A 45 -38.55 33.65 -41.42
N PRO A 46 -38.56 32.62 -40.55
CA PRO A 46 -39.11 32.80 -39.22
C PRO A 46 -38.34 33.94 -38.56
N GLU A 47 -39.02 34.98 -38.12
CA GLU A 47 -38.47 36.06 -37.31
C GLU A 47 -37.54 35.45 -36.26
N ALA A 48 -36.23 35.80 -36.37
CA ALA A 48 -35.23 35.38 -35.45
C ALA A 48 -35.68 35.86 -34.06
N SER A 49 -36.31 35.00 -33.30
CA SER A 49 -36.61 35.27 -31.89
C SER A 49 -35.33 35.74 -31.25
N ALA A 50 -35.36 36.93 -30.64
CA ALA A 50 -34.22 37.50 -29.93
C ALA A 50 -33.56 36.43 -29.04
N PRO A 51 -32.22 36.32 -29.04
CA PRO A 51 -31.53 35.29 -28.27
C PRO A 51 -31.98 35.43 -26.83
N ALA A 52 -32.63 34.36 -26.30
CA ALA A 52 -33.11 34.34 -24.94
C ALA A 52 -31.95 34.73 -24.04
N ALA A 53 -32.16 35.75 -23.16
CA ALA A 53 -31.15 36.20 -22.24
C ALA A 53 -30.54 34.99 -21.51
N PRO A 54 -29.22 34.91 -21.36
CA PRO A 54 -28.57 33.76 -20.73
C PRO A 54 -29.18 33.57 -19.36
N LYS A 55 -29.88 32.43 -19.15
CA LYS A 55 -30.42 32.06 -17.84
C LYS A 55 -29.26 32.13 -16.85
N LYS A 56 -29.35 33.00 -15.85
CA LYS A 56 -28.34 33.06 -14.76
C LYS A 56 -28.21 31.65 -14.21
N GLU A 57 -27.03 31.06 -14.39
CA GLU A 57 -26.73 29.73 -13.90
C GLU A 57 -26.74 29.80 -12.37
N SER A 58 -27.43 28.86 -11.72
CA SER A 58 -27.43 28.78 -10.27
C SER A 58 -25.98 28.64 -9.75
N VAL A 59 -25.61 29.39 -8.74
CA VAL A 59 -24.27 29.35 -8.09
C VAL A 59 -23.89 27.92 -7.71
N PHE A 60 -24.86 27.13 -7.23
CA PHE A 60 -24.70 25.71 -6.85
C PHE A 60 -24.36 24.79 -8.02
N LEU A 61 -24.59 25.22 -9.27
CA LEU A 61 -24.21 24.48 -10.46
C LEU A 61 -22.98 25.08 -11.16
N SER A 62 -22.31 26.06 -10.55
CA SER A 62 -21.04 26.57 -11.10
C SER A 62 -19.93 25.51 -11.00
N ASP A 63 -19.02 25.47 -11.98
CA ASP A 63 -17.89 24.52 -11.97
C ASP A 63 -17.04 24.69 -10.69
N TRP A 64 -16.87 25.92 -10.20
CA TRP A 64 -16.13 26.21 -8.98
C TRP A 64 -16.79 25.61 -7.74
N PHE A 65 -18.10 25.81 -7.58
CA PHE A 65 -18.85 25.27 -6.44
C PHE A 65 -18.80 23.72 -6.41
N LEU A 66 -18.97 23.08 -7.58
CA LEU A 66 -18.92 21.61 -7.67
C LEU A 66 -17.51 21.06 -7.34
N MET A 67 -16.46 21.75 -7.76
CA MET A 67 -15.08 21.37 -7.38
C MET A 67 -14.84 21.53 -5.89
N LEU A 68 -15.31 22.63 -5.28
CA LEU A 68 -15.22 22.86 -3.85
C LEU A 68 -16.03 21.81 -3.08
N ALA A 69 -17.26 21.52 -3.50
CA ALA A 69 -18.11 20.49 -2.88
C ALA A 69 -17.43 19.10 -2.93
N LEU A 70 -16.88 18.70 -4.08
CA LEU A 70 -16.12 17.45 -4.21
C LEU A 70 -14.93 17.41 -3.26
N TYR A 71 -14.18 18.49 -3.16
CA TYR A 71 -13.05 18.58 -2.22
C TYR A 71 -13.51 18.43 -0.77
N VAL A 72 -14.48 19.23 -0.35
CA VAL A 72 -14.96 19.26 1.05
C VAL A 72 -15.60 17.93 1.45
N VAL A 73 -16.44 17.35 0.59
CA VAL A 73 -17.07 16.04 0.86
C VAL A 73 -16.00 14.94 0.98
N THR A 74 -15.02 14.91 0.07
CA THR A 74 -13.96 13.91 0.13
C THR A 74 -13.10 14.10 1.38
N LEU A 75 -12.75 15.35 1.72
CA LEU A 75 -12.01 15.65 2.93
C LEU A 75 -12.79 15.24 4.19
N ALA A 76 -14.09 15.51 4.25
CA ALA A 76 -14.93 15.10 5.37
C ALA A 76 -14.94 13.57 5.53
N ILE A 77 -15.04 12.82 4.43
CA ILE A 77 -14.93 11.35 4.46
C ILE A 77 -13.57 10.93 5.02
N HIS A 78 -12.49 11.54 4.55
CA HIS A 78 -11.15 11.25 5.06
C HIS A 78 -11.02 11.56 6.55
N VAL A 79 -11.50 12.71 7.01
CA VAL A 79 -11.50 13.11 8.43
C VAL A 79 -12.26 12.10 9.29
N LEU A 80 -13.47 11.72 8.87
CA LEU A 80 -14.27 10.72 9.59
C LEU A 80 -13.56 9.37 9.68
N MET A 81 -12.92 8.93 8.59
CA MET A 81 -12.21 7.67 8.56
C MET A 81 -10.92 7.68 9.38
N THR A 82 -10.28 8.84 9.64
CA THR A 82 -9.05 8.90 10.47
C THR A 82 -9.30 8.69 11.96
N GLN A 83 -10.54 8.81 12.42
CA GLN A 83 -10.85 8.67 13.86
C GLN A 83 -10.54 7.29 14.44
N VAL A 84 -10.47 6.27 13.59
CA VAL A 84 -10.24 4.88 14.02
C VAL A 84 -8.79 4.42 13.90
N THR A 85 -7.91 5.22 13.28
CA THR A 85 -6.48 4.89 13.14
C THR A 85 -5.68 5.72 14.13
N THR A 86 -5.05 5.05 15.08
CA THR A 86 -4.34 5.70 16.19
C THR A 86 -2.84 5.46 16.15
N MET A 87 -2.38 4.41 15.49
CA MET A 87 -0.99 3.97 15.46
C MET A 87 -0.69 3.14 14.21
N PHE A 88 0.57 2.88 13.92
CA PHE A 88 1.02 2.05 12.81
C PHE A 88 0.37 0.67 12.79
N ASN A 89 -0.19 0.29 11.66
CA ASN A 89 -0.77 -1.02 11.40
C ASN A 89 0.13 -1.90 10.53
N LEU A 90 0.76 -1.29 9.54
CA LEU A 90 1.68 -1.95 8.61
C LEU A 90 3.10 -1.45 8.93
N THR A 91 3.54 -1.85 10.11
CA THR A 91 4.62 -1.25 10.86
C THR A 91 5.90 -0.94 10.07
N PRO A 92 6.53 -1.85 9.32
CA PRO A 92 7.79 -1.49 8.67
C PRO A 92 7.61 -0.44 7.56
N ASP A 93 6.50 -0.52 6.81
CA ASP A 93 6.25 0.34 5.65
C ASP A 93 5.90 1.77 6.08
N GLU A 94 5.03 1.91 7.08
CA GLU A 94 4.60 3.21 7.60
C GLU A 94 5.72 3.93 8.33
N TYR A 95 6.42 3.20 9.18
CA TYR A 95 7.52 3.72 9.98
C TYR A 95 8.68 4.22 9.11
N ALA A 96 9.04 3.49 8.05
CA ALA A 96 10.11 3.88 7.14
C ALA A 96 9.87 5.26 6.50
N VAL A 97 8.61 5.61 6.21
CA VAL A 97 8.24 6.92 5.67
C VAL A 97 8.28 7.98 6.77
N THR A 98 7.77 7.67 7.96
CA THR A 98 7.75 8.59 9.10
C THR A 98 9.16 8.90 9.58
N ALA A 99 10.06 7.89 9.63
CA ALA A 99 11.44 8.04 10.08
C ALA A 99 12.26 9.03 9.23
N VAL A 100 11.97 9.17 7.93
CA VAL A 100 12.61 10.22 7.12
C VAL A 100 12.20 11.62 7.58
N ALA A 101 10.91 11.82 7.94
CA ALA A 101 10.47 13.11 8.48
C ALA A 101 11.08 13.39 9.87
N ALA A 102 11.16 12.39 10.71
CA ALA A 102 11.82 12.46 12.02
C ALA A 102 13.31 12.84 11.88
N TRP A 103 14.02 12.22 10.95
CA TRP A 103 15.44 12.54 10.67
C TRP A 103 15.67 14.02 10.34
N PHE A 104 14.81 14.62 9.50
CA PHE A 104 14.92 16.05 9.18
C PHE A 104 14.61 16.96 10.37
N ASN A 105 14.06 16.41 11.44
CA ASN A 105 13.79 17.11 12.69
C ASN A 105 14.80 16.79 13.80
N GLY A 106 15.86 16.04 13.51
CA GLY A 106 16.97 15.77 14.42
C GLY A 106 16.87 14.45 15.18
N TYR A 107 15.82 13.67 15.01
CA TYR A 107 15.65 12.36 15.65
C TYR A 107 16.45 11.28 14.91
N ASP A 108 17.29 10.55 15.61
CA ASP A 108 18.05 9.42 15.04
C ASP A 108 17.36 8.07 15.28
N TRP A 109 16.57 7.63 14.31
CA TRP A 109 15.93 6.32 14.31
C TRP A 109 16.63 5.30 13.40
N SER A 110 17.90 5.54 13.07
CA SER A 110 18.65 4.73 12.10
C SER A 110 18.71 3.25 12.46
N GLN A 111 18.89 2.92 13.74
CA GLN A 111 18.98 1.54 14.22
C GLN A 111 17.68 0.76 13.99
N THR A 112 16.55 1.37 14.30
CA THR A 112 15.23 0.73 14.17
C THR A 112 14.75 0.69 12.72
N VAL A 113 14.96 1.75 11.94
CA VAL A 113 14.54 1.81 10.54
C VAL A 113 15.39 0.93 9.62
N SER A 114 16.70 0.75 9.93
CA SER A 114 17.61 -0.11 9.16
C SER A 114 17.22 -1.59 9.20
N ALA A 115 16.41 -2.01 10.16
CA ALA A 115 15.82 -3.35 10.21
C ALA A 115 14.76 -3.59 9.12
N GLY A 116 14.20 -2.53 8.51
CA GLY A 116 13.21 -2.56 7.44
C GLY A 116 13.76 -2.16 6.08
N GLY A 117 12.94 -2.30 5.03
CA GLY A 117 13.29 -1.89 3.67
C GLY A 117 13.11 -0.39 3.44
N TYR A 118 13.87 0.16 2.50
CA TYR A 118 13.67 1.52 2.00
C TYR A 118 12.53 1.56 0.99
N TYR A 119 11.60 2.51 1.14
CA TYR A 119 10.42 2.63 0.25
C TYR A 119 10.36 3.94 -0.54
N GLY A 120 11.12 4.97 -0.17
CA GLY A 120 11.11 6.30 -0.76
C GLY A 120 11.00 7.39 0.30
N TYR A 121 11.13 8.66 -0.11
CA TYR A 121 11.19 9.78 0.82
C TYR A 121 10.23 10.93 0.50
N PHE A 122 9.73 11.02 -0.73
CA PHE A 122 9.04 12.23 -1.17
C PHE A 122 7.72 12.49 -0.40
N GLN A 123 7.01 11.44 0.01
CA GLN A 123 5.82 11.56 0.88
C GLN A 123 6.20 12.15 2.25
N SER A 124 7.33 11.76 2.80
CA SER A 124 7.83 12.18 4.11
C SER A 124 8.01 13.70 4.23
N LEU A 125 8.31 14.37 3.09
CA LEU A 125 8.48 15.84 3.08
C LEU A 125 7.22 16.58 3.53
N PHE A 126 6.04 16.01 3.33
CA PHE A 126 4.78 16.58 3.80
C PHE A 126 4.55 16.36 5.30
N TYR A 127 5.28 15.44 5.93
CA TYR A 127 5.19 15.15 7.35
C TYR A 127 6.21 15.93 8.20
N ILE A 128 7.28 16.47 7.59
CA ILE A 128 8.28 17.26 8.32
C ILE A 128 7.66 18.34 9.21
N PRO A 129 6.70 19.17 8.71
CA PRO A 129 6.12 20.22 9.54
C PRO A 129 5.32 19.71 10.74
N VAL A 130 4.87 18.44 10.73
CA VAL A 130 4.11 17.86 11.84
C VAL A 130 4.96 17.84 13.10
N PHE A 131 6.22 17.45 12.99
CA PHE A 131 7.17 17.41 14.10
C PHE A 131 7.55 18.80 14.64
N TRP A 132 7.28 19.89 13.88
CA TRP A 132 7.55 21.25 14.35
C TRP A 132 6.44 21.81 15.23
N PHE A 133 5.22 21.29 15.07
CA PHE A 133 4.02 21.89 15.67
C PHE A 133 3.26 20.95 16.60
N VAL A 134 3.63 19.67 16.65
CA VAL A 134 2.92 18.64 17.40
C VAL A 134 3.95 17.81 18.16
N ASP A 135 3.90 17.86 19.49
CA ASP A 135 4.82 17.11 20.35
C ASP A 135 4.30 15.71 20.68
N ASP A 136 2.97 15.53 20.82
CA ASP A 136 2.35 14.25 21.10
C ASP A 136 2.44 13.29 19.89
N PRO A 137 3.13 12.13 20.00
CA PRO A 137 3.32 11.22 18.88
C PRO A 137 2.03 10.64 18.31
N MET A 138 1.02 10.40 19.15
CA MET A 138 -0.26 9.87 18.69
C MET A 138 -1.02 10.90 17.87
N LEU A 139 -0.92 12.19 18.26
CA LEU A 139 -1.47 13.31 17.49
C LEU A 139 -0.66 13.54 16.21
N GLN A 140 0.68 13.41 16.26
CA GLN A 140 1.54 13.44 15.05
C GLN A 140 1.05 12.43 14.01
N TYR A 141 0.84 11.17 14.40
CA TYR A 141 0.34 10.13 13.51
C TYR A 141 -1.01 10.52 12.88
N ARG A 142 -1.97 11.00 13.68
CA ARG A 142 -3.29 11.45 13.19
C ARG A 142 -3.18 12.63 12.23
N VAL A 143 -2.33 13.60 12.53
CA VAL A 143 -2.11 14.78 11.66
C VAL A 143 -1.47 14.35 10.34
N MET A 144 -0.51 13.42 10.34
CA MET A 144 0.06 12.86 9.10
C MET A 144 -1.00 12.18 8.22
N ILE A 145 -1.90 11.41 8.82
CA ILE A 145 -3.02 10.80 8.07
C ILE A 145 -4.00 11.88 7.58
N LEU A 146 -4.24 12.92 8.35
CA LEU A 146 -5.07 14.05 7.91
C LEU A 146 -4.45 14.76 6.70
N ILE A 147 -3.14 14.96 6.68
CA ILE A 147 -2.39 15.49 5.52
C ILE A 147 -2.63 14.60 4.29
N ASN A 148 -2.61 13.29 4.45
CA ASN A 148 -2.94 12.37 3.37
C ASN A 148 -4.37 12.60 2.84
N GLY A 149 -5.33 12.80 3.74
CA GLY A 149 -6.71 13.12 3.39
C GLY A 149 -6.83 14.45 2.63
N VAL A 150 -6.13 15.49 3.07
CA VAL A 150 -6.06 16.81 2.40
C VAL A 150 -5.51 16.65 0.98
N LEU A 151 -4.39 15.97 0.82
CA LEU A 151 -3.77 15.73 -0.48
C LEU A 151 -4.69 14.91 -1.41
N MET A 152 -5.25 13.82 -0.90
CA MET A 152 -6.06 12.92 -1.74
C MET A 152 -7.39 13.55 -2.16
N SER A 153 -7.92 14.51 -1.39
CA SER A 153 -9.14 15.25 -1.71
C SER A 153 -9.02 16.09 -3.00
N PHE A 154 -7.80 16.32 -3.51
CA PHE A 154 -7.60 16.92 -4.83
C PHE A 154 -7.88 15.95 -5.99
N ALA A 155 -7.82 14.63 -5.78
CA ALA A 155 -8.02 13.68 -6.88
C ALA A 155 -9.40 13.83 -7.57
N PRO A 156 -10.55 13.82 -6.86
CA PRO A 156 -11.84 14.02 -7.52
C PRO A 156 -11.98 15.41 -8.16
N VAL A 157 -11.34 16.45 -7.62
CA VAL A 157 -11.30 17.79 -8.21
C VAL A 157 -10.59 17.77 -9.56
N ILE A 158 -9.42 17.13 -9.62
CA ILE A 158 -8.65 17.02 -10.87
C ILE A 158 -9.42 16.19 -11.90
N VAL A 159 -10.00 15.06 -11.50
CA VAL A 159 -10.83 14.22 -12.39
C VAL A 159 -12.01 15.02 -12.95
N TYR A 160 -12.75 15.75 -12.09
CA TYR A 160 -13.83 16.63 -12.51
C TYR A 160 -13.34 17.67 -13.53
N PHE A 161 -12.24 18.36 -13.20
CA PHE A 161 -11.66 19.39 -14.05
C PHE A 161 -11.26 18.83 -15.43
N LEU A 162 -10.61 17.67 -15.48
CA LEU A 162 -10.22 17.02 -16.73
C LEU A 162 -11.46 16.61 -17.57
N ALA A 163 -12.45 15.99 -16.94
CA ALA A 163 -13.69 15.62 -17.61
C ALA A 163 -14.38 16.85 -18.22
N ARG A 164 -14.45 17.97 -17.48
CA ARG A 164 -15.09 19.21 -17.92
C ARG A 164 -14.28 19.97 -18.98
N LYS A 165 -13.03 20.27 -18.66
CA LYS A 165 -12.22 21.24 -19.43
C LYS A 165 -11.40 20.61 -20.54
N TRP A 166 -11.03 19.33 -20.40
CA TRP A 166 -10.28 18.63 -21.44
C TRP A 166 -11.21 17.86 -22.38
N PHE A 167 -12.21 17.17 -21.80
CA PHE A 167 -13.07 16.28 -22.60
C PHE A 167 -14.49 16.81 -22.84
N GLY A 168 -14.86 17.98 -22.33
CA GLY A 168 -16.15 18.62 -22.60
C GLY A 168 -17.37 17.87 -22.05
N VAL A 169 -17.20 17.09 -21.00
CA VAL A 169 -18.29 16.32 -20.36
C VAL A 169 -19.24 17.28 -19.61
N ARG A 170 -20.54 16.99 -19.58
CA ARG A 170 -21.53 17.78 -18.82
C ARG A 170 -21.23 17.76 -17.32
N LYS A 171 -21.60 18.81 -16.58
CA LYS A 171 -21.28 19.00 -15.15
C LYS A 171 -21.62 17.79 -14.31
N LEU A 172 -22.88 17.36 -14.29
CA LEU A 172 -23.30 16.22 -13.48
C LEU A 172 -22.58 14.91 -13.83
N SER A 173 -22.40 14.63 -15.13
CA SER A 173 -21.64 13.46 -15.58
C SER A 173 -20.16 13.54 -15.16
N SER A 174 -19.59 14.75 -15.08
CA SER A 174 -18.23 14.96 -14.58
C SER A 174 -18.13 14.70 -13.07
N VAL A 175 -19.17 15.05 -12.29
CA VAL A 175 -19.27 14.72 -10.86
C VAL A 175 -19.29 13.20 -10.66
N PHE A 176 -20.09 12.46 -11.43
CA PHE A 176 -20.11 11.00 -11.35
C PHE A 176 -18.75 10.39 -11.71
N MET A 177 -18.08 10.89 -12.75
CA MET A 177 -16.72 10.42 -13.08
C MET A 177 -15.73 10.75 -11.97
N ALA A 178 -15.85 11.92 -11.33
CA ALA A 178 -15.01 12.32 -10.21
C ALA A 178 -15.21 11.41 -8.99
N ILE A 179 -16.44 11.01 -8.69
CA ILE A 179 -16.73 10.05 -7.62
C ILE A 179 -16.12 8.69 -7.94
N VAL A 180 -16.40 8.14 -9.14
CA VAL A 180 -15.92 6.81 -9.53
C VAL A 180 -14.40 6.71 -9.57
N CYS A 181 -13.72 7.72 -10.13
CA CYS A 181 -12.27 7.67 -10.31
C CYS A 181 -11.48 8.38 -9.20
N GLY A 182 -12.02 9.46 -8.64
CA GLY A 182 -11.31 10.27 -7.64
C GLY A 182 -11.56 9.82 -6.19
N MET A 183 -12.63 9.06 -5.96
CA MET A 183 -12.97 8.45 -4.67
C MET A 183 -12.96 6.90 -4.76
N TYR A 184 -12.08 6.35 -5.56
CA TYR A 184 -11.89 4.92 -5.73
C TYR A 184 -11.53 4.27 -4.37
N PRO A 185 -11.94 3.01 -4.08
CA PRO A 185 -11.70 2.38 -2.76
C PRO A 185 -10.26 2.45 -2.27
N ALA A 186 -9.27 2.14 -3.12
CA ALA A 186 -7.87 2.24 -2.74
C ALA A 186 -7.46 3.68 -2.34
N TYR A 187 -8.04 4.71 -2.97
CA TYR A 187 -7.76 6.11 -2.64
C TYR A 187 -8.31 6.51 -1.27
N LEU A 188 -9.44 5.94 -0.86
CA LEU A 188 -10.04 6.19 0.45
C LEU A 188 -9.40 5.34 1.56
N LEU A 189 -9.06 4.08 1.28
CA LEU A 189 -8.61 3.10 2.28
C LEU A 189 -7.09 3.14 2.49
N LEU A 190 -6.29 3.15 1.40
CA LEU A 190 -4.83 3.09 1.51
C LEU A 190 -4.20 4.38 2.02
N THR A 191 -4.92 5.50 1.97
CA THR A 191 -4.47 6.80 2.50
C THR A 191 -4.66 6.93 4.02
N LYS A 192 -5.15 5.87 4.70
CA LYS A 192 -5.32 5.81 6.16
C LYS A 192 -4.06 5.35 6.89
N TYR A 193 -2.96 5.28 6.20
CA TYR A 193 -1.66 4.87 6.70
C TYR A 193 -0.60 5.91 6.30
N THR A 194 0.46 6.03 7.09
CA THR A 194 1.56 6.99 6.81
C THR A 194 2.53 6.49 5.72
N TRP A 195 2.19 5.44 5.00
CA TRP A 195 2.97 4.95 3.87
C TRP A 195 2.83 5.79 2.59
N ASN A 196 3.52 5.41 1.52
CA ASN A 196 3.66 6.19 0.28
C ASN A 196 2.44 6.17 -0.67
N GLU A 197 1.34 5.51 -0.32
CA GLU A 197 0.22 5.26 -1.24
C GLU A 197 -0.51 6.54 -1.65
N THR A 198 -0.58 7.53 -0.78
CA THR A 198 -1.30 8.79 -1.07
C THR A 198 -0.74 9.49 -2.31
N LEU A 199 0.56 9.71 -2.36
CA LEU A 199 1.17 10.35 -3.53
C LEU A 199 1.23 9.40 -4.74
N CYS A 200 1.40 8.10 -4.52
CA CYS A 200 1.29 7.13 -5.62
C CYS A 200 -0.08 7.22 -6.32
N CYS A 201 -1.16 7.46 -5.58
CA CYS A 201 -2.51 7.61 -6.12
C CYS A 201 -2.77 8.99 -6.74
N LEU A 202 -2.21 10.06 -6.16
CA LEU A 202 -2.47 11.44 -6.58
C LEU A 202 -1.63 11.87 -7.80
N LEU A 203 -0.34 11.51 -7.83
CA LEU A 203 0.59 12.01 -8.85
C LEU A 203 0.23 11.61 -10.29
N PRO A 204 -0.38 10.47 -10.60
CA PRO A 204 -0.90 10.16 -11.93
C PRO A 204 -1.93 11.19 -12.42
N TRP A 205 -2.79 11.70 -11.55
CA TRP A 205 -3.76 12.74 -11.87
C TRP A 205 -3.12 14.11 -12.03
N VAL A 206 -2.12 14.43 -11.21
CA VAL A 206 -1.31 15.64 -11.38
C VAL A 206 -0.62 15.62 -12.74
N PHE A 207 -0.01 14.51 -13.13
CA PHE A 207 0.61 14.34 -14.44
C PHE A 207 -0.41 14.52 -15.58
N ALA A 208 -1.59 13.90 -15.47
CA ALA A 208 -2.66 14.07 -16.45
C ALA A 208 -3.13 15.55 -16.56
N LEU A 209 -3.19 16.28 -15.45
CA LEU A 209 -3.48 17.70 -15.43
C LEU A 209 -2.39 18.51 -16.15
N LEU A 210 -1.14 18.16 -15.94
CA LEU A 210 -0.01 18.80 -16.61
C LEU A 210 0.05 18.49 -18.11
N MET A 211 -0.33 17.26 -18.52
CA MET A 211 -0.56 16.93 -19.93
C MET A 211 -1.59 17.89 -20.57
N TYR A 212 -2.74 18.08 -19.91
CA TYR A 212 -3.75 19.02 -20.39
C TYR A 212 -3.23 20.45 -20.49
N LYS A 213 -2.52 20.94 -19.46
CA LYS A 213 -1.96 22.29 -19.41
C LYS A 213 -0.90 22.50 -20.50
N SER A 214 -0.04 21.53 -20.72
CA SER A 214 0.96 21.53 -21.78
C SER A 214 0.31 21.58 -23.16
N LEU A 215 -0.61 20.65 -23.46
CA LEU A 215 -1.34 20.63 -24.74
C LEU A 215 -2.13 21.91 -25.00
N LYS A 216 -2.70 22.51 -23.94
CA LYS A 216 -3.37 23.81 -24.05
C LYS A 216 -2.38 24.94 -24.37
N SER A 217 -1.17 24.89 -23.82
CA SER A 217 -0.16 25.93 -24.07
C SER A 217 0.36 25.93 -25.51
N PHE A 218 0.37 24.78 -26.21
CA PHE A 218 0.74 24.69 -27.62
C PHE A 218 -0.30 25.33 -28.59
N LYS A 219 -1.49 25.65 -28.09
CA LYS A 219 -2.48 26.40 -28.92
C LYS A 219 -2.14 27.88 -29.07
N ASP A 220 -1.24 28.37 -28.22
CA ASP A 220 -0.72 29.72 -28.31
C ASP A 220 0.48 29.75 -29.27
N THR A 221 0.21 30.16 -30.51
CA THR A 221 1.18 30.22 -31.59
C THR A 221 1.94 31.56 -31.67
N SER A 222 1.81 32.40 -30.63
CA SER A 222 2.37 33.78 -30.68
C SER A 222 3.91 33.83 -30.74
N HIS A 223 4.60 32.72 -30.54
CA HIS A 223 6.05 32.62 -30.41
C HIS A 223 6.70 33.63 -29.42
N SER A 224 5.87 34.25 -28.57
CA SER A 224 6.36 35.19 -27.57
C SER A 224 7.19 34.42 -26.51
N SER A 225 8.21 35.10 -25.95
CA SER A 225 9.02 34.51 -24.85
C SER A 225 8.15 33.95 -23.70
N LYS A 226 7.01 34.63 -23.42
CA LYS A 226 6.04 34.21 -22.41
C LYS A 226 5.33 32.90 -22.79
N ALA A 227 4.97 32.70 -24.06
CA ALA A 227 4.36 31.47 -24.55
C ALA A 227 5.34 30.29 -24.47
N VAL A 228 6.57 30.49 -24.94
CA VAL A 228 7.66 29.51 -24.87
C VAL A 228 7.96 29.13 -23.43
N PHE A 229 8.14 30.13 -22.54
CA PHE A 229 8.36 29.88 -21.11
C PHE A 229 7.24 29.02 -20.49
N ARG A 230 5.98 29.35 -20.77
CA ARG A 230 4.84 28.58 -20.26
C ARG A 230 4.82 27.15 -20.76
N GLN A 231 5.16 26.89 -22.02
CA GLN A 231 5.29 25.54 -22.59
C GLN A 231 6.40 24.75 -21.86
N GLN A 232 7.56 25.36 -21.68
CA GLN A 232 8.69 24.74 -20.97
C GLN A 232 8.36 24.48 -19.49
N LEU A 233 7.68 25.41 -18.82
CA LEU A 233 7.28 25.27 -17.42
C LEU A 233 6.34 24.06 -17.21
N TRP A 234 5.28 23.93 -18.02
CA TRP A 234 4.37 22.78 -17.88
C TRP A 234 5.06 21.46 -18.21
N ALA A 235 5.96 21.45 -19.15
CA ALA A 235 6.78 20.30 -19.50
C ALA A 235 7.74 19.93 -18.38
N ALA A 236 8.44 20.89 -17.79
CA ALA A 236 9.35 20.67 -16.68
C ALA A 236 8.61 20.16 -15.43
N LEU A 237 7.48 20.75 -15.08
CA LEU A 237 6.64 20.28 -13.97
C LEU A 237 6.14 18.85 -14.19
N ALA A 238 5.81 18.47 -15.44
CA ALA A 238 5.42 17.10 -15.76
C ALA A 238 6.58 16.11 -15.57
N GLY A 239 7.78 16.46 -16.04
CA GLY A 239 8.98 15.63 -15.80
C GLY A 239 9.33 15.49 -14.32
N LEU A 240 9.29 16.60 -13.56
CA LEU A 240 9.48 16.56 -12.10
C LEU A 240 8.41 15.74 -11.37
N THR A 241 7.15 15.76 -11.84
CA THR A 241 6.08 14.92 -11.28
C THR A 241 6.37 13.42 -11.45
N LEU A 242 6.93 13.01 -12.59
CA LEU A 242 7.36 11.63 -12.81
C LEU A 242 8.49 11.22 -11.87
N VAL A 243 9.46 12.10 -11.67
CA VAL A 243 10.57 11.85 -10.73
C VAL A 243 10.05 11.84 -9.29
N ALA A 244 9.19 12.77 -8.90
CA ALA A 244 8.56 12.82 -7.58
C ALA A 244 7.77 11.53 -7.29
N ALA A 245 7.08 10.97 -8.28
CA ALA A 245 6.41 9.69 -8.15
C ALA A 245 7.43 8.56 -7.86
N TYR A 246 8.55 8.52 -8.58
CA TYR A 246 9.61 7.55 -8.34
C TYR A 246 10.29 7.75 -6.97
N ALA A 247 10.53 8.99 -6.56
CA ALA A 247 11.05 9.34 -5.24
C ALA A 247 10.09 8.98 -4.10
N THR A 248 8.77 8.92 -4.39
CA THR A 248 7.76 8.48 -3.45
C THR A 248 7.87 6.97 -3.19
N HIS A 249 7.98 6.15 -4.24
CA HIS A 249 8.08 4.69 -4.11
C HIS A 249 8.75 4.06 -5.33
N GLY A 250 9.71 3.16 -5.12
CA GLY A 250 10.46 2.51 -6.21
C GLY A 250 9.61 1.89 -7.32
N ARG A 251 8.43 1.33 -7.00
CA ARG A 251 7.50 0.77 -8.02
C ARG A 251 6.97 1.82 -9.02
N MET A 252 7.00 3.10 -8.66
CA MET A 252 6.57 4.20 -9.53
C MET A 252 7.52 4.47 -10.69
N ILE A 253 8.61 3.71 -10.81
CA ILE A 253 9.40 3.60 -12.04
C ILE A 253 8.49 3.25 -13.24
N ALA A 254 7.41 2.50 -12.99
CA ALA A 254 6.39 2.20 -13.99
C ALA A 254 5.77 3.48 -14.57
N MET A 255 5.44 4.45 -13.72
CA MET A 255 4.88 5.74 -14.14
C MET A 255 5.94 6.60 -14.85
N LEU A 256 7.17 6.61 -14.34
CA LEU A 256 8.28 7.34 -14.96
C LEU A 256 8.54 6.81 -16.38
N ALA A 257 8.70 5.49 -16.52
CA ALA A 257 8.90 4.86 -17.82
C ALA A 257 7.72 5.09 -18.76
N ALA A 258 6.48 4.90 -18.29
CA ALA A 258 5.28 5.12 -19.08
C ALA A 258 5.16 6.58 -19.57
N GLY A 259 5.48 7.56 -18.73
CA GLY A 259 5.45 8.98 -19.10
C GLY A 259 6.48 9.34 -20.17
N VAL A 260 7.70 8.81 -20.05
CA VAL A 260 8.76 8.99 -21.06
C VAL A 260 8.37 8.30 -22.38
N VAL A 261 7.92 7.04 -22.30
CA VAL A 261 7.49 6.28 -23.48
C VAL A 261 6.26 6.92 -24.14
N LEU A 262 5.34 7.50 -23.38
CA LEU A 262 4.18 8.21 -23.90
C LEU A 262 4.59 9.35 -24.86
N GLU A 263 5.54 10.19 -24.44
CA GLU A 263 6.02 11.28 -25.29
C GLU A 263 6.59 10.75 -26.61
N LEU A 264 7.39 9.67 -26.56
CA LEU A 264 7.95 9.03 -27.75
C LEU A 264 6.84 8.39 -28.63
N VAL A 265 5.91 7.66 -28.04
CA VAL A 265 4.80 7.03 -28.79
C VAL A 265 3.96 8.09 -29.48
N VAL A 266 3.57 9.15 -28.78
CA VAL A 266 2.77 10.23 -29.37
C VAL A 266 3.56 10.95 -30.47
N LEU A 267 4.84 11.23 -30.25
CA LEU A 267 5.70 11.85 -31.24
C LEU A 267 5.80 11.01 -32.52
N PHE A 268 6.11 9.73 -32.40
CA PHE A 268 6.33 8.86 -33.57
C PHE A 268 5.05 8.42 -34.25
N THR A 269 3.99 8.08 -33.48
CA THR A 269 2.77 7.52 -34.05
C THR A 269 1.74 8.59 -34.41
N MET A 270 1.62 9.64 -33.59
CA MET A 270 0.64 10.71 -33.79
C MET A 270 1.24 11.94 -34.46
N LYS A 271 2.58 12.00 -34.63
CA LYS A 271 3.32 13.17 -35.15
C LYS A 271 2.99 14.46 -34.37
N ARG A 272 2.88 14.33 -33.04
CA ARG A 272 2.57 15.42 -32.09
C ARG A 272 3.45 15.34 -30.88
N LYS A 273 3.61 16.46 -30.18
CA LYS A 273 4.28 16.54 -28.89
C LYS A 273 3.23 16.66 -27.78
N VAL A 274 3.40 15.98 -26.68
CA VAL A 274 2.62 16.20 -25.46
C VAL A 274 3.26 17.33 -24.66
N PHE A 275 4.59 17.33 -24.61
CA PHE A 275 5.41 18.28 -23.83
C PHE A 275 6.46 18.98 -24.70
N ALA A 276 6.94 20.14 -24.25
CA ALA A 276 8.13 20.76 -24.81
C ALA A 276 9.36 19.90 -24.44
N MET A 277 9.98 19.28 -25.44
CA MET A 277 10.98 18.22 -25.29
C MET A 277 12.13 18.60 -24.34
N SER A 278 12.69 19.81 -24.52
CA SER A 278 13.81 20.27 -23.68
C SER A 278 13.41 20.38 -22.21
N GLY A 279 12.31 21.08 -21.90
CA GLY A 279 11.84 21.20 -20.50
C GLY A 279 11.50 19.86 -19.88
N PHE A 280 10.85 18.97 -20.63
CA PHE A 280 10.47 17.66 -20.14
C PHE A 280 11.67 16.76 -19.83
N PHE A 281 12.51 16.50 -20.83
CA PHE A 281 13.64 15.57 -20.65
C PHE A 281 14.73 16.13 -19.75
N SER A 282 15.02 17.44 -19.79
CA SER A 282 15.97 18.03 -18.85
C SER A 282 15.52 17.89 -17.40
N SER A 283 14.22 18.13 -17.12
CA SER A 283 13.68 18.00 -15.77
C SER A 283 13.65 16.55 -15.29
N VAL A 284 13.36 15.58 -16.17
CA VAL A 284 13.46 14.16 -15.84
C VAL A 284 14.90 13.77 -15.50
N VAL A 285 15.88 14.15 -16.33
CA VAL A 285 17.29 13.79 -16.11
C VAL A 285 17.84 14.44 -14.84
N VAL A 286 17.67 15.76 -14.71
CA VAL A 286 18.19 16.49 -13.54
C VAL A 286 17.49 16.02 -12.26
N GLY A 287 16.18 15.86 -12.31
CA GLY A 287 15.41 15.37 -11.17
C GLY A 287 15.81 13.95 -10.76
N PHE A 288 16.01 13.03 -11.73
CA PHE A 288 16.44 11.66 -11.46
C PHE A 288 17.86 11.58 -10.85
N LEU A 289 18.77 12.44 -11.31
CA LEU A 289 20.12 12.54 -10.71
C LEU A 289 20.03 13.06 -9.27
N ALA A 290 19.21 14.09 -9.03
CA ALA A 290 18.97 14.61 -7.68
C ALA A 290 18.34 13.55 -6.77
N ASP A 291 17.35 12.81 -7.26
CA ASP A 291 16.74 11.70 -6.52
C ASP A 291 17.78 10.63 -6.13
N LYS A 292 18.66 10.24 -7.06
CA LYS A 292 19.73 9.28 -6.76
C LYS A 292 20.66 9.77 -5.65
N MET A 293 20.99 11.05 -5.64
CA MET A 293 21.85 11.64 -4.59
C MET A 293 21.14 11.63 -3.23
N ILE A 294 19.89 12.11 -3.17
CA ILE A 294 19.10 12.14 -1.94
C ILE A 294 18.86 10.72 -1.42
N LYS A 295 18.43 9.81 -2.28
CA LYS A 295 18.25 8.41 -1.95
C LYS A 295 19.52 7.76 -1.41
N GLY A 296 20.66 7.97 -2.08
CA GLY A 296 21.96 7.45 -1.63
C GLY A 296 22.33 7.98 -0.24
N TYR A 297 22.15 9.27 -0.01
CA TYR A 297 22.38 9.88 1.30
C TYR A 297 21.49 9.24 2.38
N LEU A 298 20.18 9.21 2.19
CA LEU A 298 19.24 8.63 3.17
C LEU A 298 19.50 7.13 3.44
N GLN A 299 19.82 6.37 2.40
CA GLN A 299 20.15 4.96 2.57
C GLN A 299 21.43 4.75 3.39
N ASN A 300 22.41 5.64 3.29
CA ASN A 300 23.63 5.53 4.06
C ASN A 300 23.44 5.96 5.51
N VAL A 301 22.76 7.10 5.76
CA VAL A 301 22.65 7.67 7.11
C VAL A 301 21.54 7.04 7.93
N LEU A 302 20.41 6.73 7.32
CA LEU A 302 19.22 6.26 8.03
C LEU A 302 19.08 4.73 7.96
N TRP A 303 19.35 4.12 6.78
CA TRP A 303 19.27 2.67 6.61
C TRP A 303 20.58 1.95 6.86
N LEU A 304 21.63 2.65 7.24
CA LEU A 304 22.93 2.07 7.55
C LEU A 304 23.39 1.05 6.50
N LYS A 305 23.30 1.42 5.22
CA LYS A 305 23.47 0.53 4.06
C LYS A 305 24.77 -0.28 4.09
N GLU A 306 25.83 0.27 4.68
CA GLU A 306 27.12 -0.41 4.84
C GLU A 306 27.05 -1.56 5.86
N GLN A 307 26.08 -1.51 6.77
CA GLN A 307 25.87 -2.52 7.84
C GLN A 307 24.70 -3.46 7.56
N SER A 308 23.80 -3.10 6.64
CA SER A 308 22.57 -3.84 6.36
C SER A 308 22.21 -3.85 4.88
N ASP A 309 22.05 -5.05 4.30
CA ASP A 309 21.58 -5.22 2.91
C ASP A 309 20.08 -4.89 2.74
N LYS A 310 19.35 -4.68 3.82
CA LYS A 310 17.89 -4.47 3.77
C LYS A 310 17.49 -3.19 3.04
N ALA A 311 18.32 -2.16 3.07
CA ALA A 311 18.10 -0.93 2.32
C ALA A 311 17.97 -1.16 0.80
N SER A 312 18.59 -2.21 0.28
CA SER A 312 18.62 -2.54 -1.15
C SER A 312 17.64 -3.63 -1.58
N VAL A 313 16.97 -4.31 -0.64
CA VAL A 313 16.09 -5.46 -0.94
C VAL A 313 14.99 -5.14 -1.97
N ASN A 314 14.44 -3.94 -1.91
CA ASN A 314 13.36 -3.48 -2.79
C ASN A 314 13.84 -2.64 -3.98
N THR A 315 15.12 -2.69 -4.33
CA THR A 315 15.66 -1.96 -5.49
C THR A 315 15.37 -2.71 -6.79
N ILE A 316 15.33 -1.96 -7.89
CA ILE A 316 15.09 -2.52 -9.22
C ILE A 316 16.25 -3.43 -9.61
N GLU A 317 17.49 -3.04 -9.29
CA GLU A 317 18.69 -3.80 -9.56
C GLU A 317 18.62 -5.20 -8.93
N ASN A 318 18.28 -5.28 -7.64
CA ASN A 318 18.11 -6.56 -6.94
C ASN A 318 16.92 -7.38 -7.49
N THR A 319 15.85 -6.71 -7.93
CA THR A 319 14.73 -7.40 -8.56
C THR A 319 15.12 -7.98 -9.91
N LEU A 320 15.83 -7.22 -10.73
CA LEU A 320 16.36 -7.73 -12.01
C LEU A 320 17.34 -8.88 -11.80
N GLY A 321 18.26 -8.76 -10.83
CA GLY A 321 19.16 -9.87 -10.46
C GLY A 321 18.37 -11.15 -10.15
N ARG A 322 17.36 -11.07 -9.28
CA ARG A 322 16.49 -12.21 -8.95
C ARG A 322 15.71 -12.77 -10.14
N ILE A 323 15.35 -11.93 -11.12
CA ILE A 323 14.69 -12.39 -12.35
C ILE A 323 15.68 -13.19 -13.24
N PHE A 324 16.90 -12.68 -13.40
CA PHE A 324 17.92 -13.37 -14.20
C PHE A 324 18.45 -14.66 -13.55
N ASP A 325 18.44 -14.72 -12.23
CA ASP A 325 18.84 -15.91 -11.45
C ASP A 325 17.69 -16.88 -11.18
N ALA A 326 16.49 -16.63 -11.76
CA ALA A 326 15.32 -17.46 -11.54
C ALA A 326 15.44 -18.83 -12.22
N ASP A 327 15.26 -19.88 -11.45
CA ASP A 327 15.12 -21.25 -11.94
C ASP A 327 13.79 -21.47 -12.69
N PRO A 328 13.62 -22.59 -13.41
CA PRO A 328 12.39 -22.86 -14.18
C PRO A 328 11.12 -22.85 -13.34
N GLU A 329 11.18 -23.27 -12.08
CA GLU A 329 10.01 -23.26 -11.18
C GLU A 329 9.63 -21.81 -10.85
N LYS A 330 10.59 -20.97 -10.51
CA LYS A 330 10.34 -19.54 -10.30
C LYS A 330 9.87 -18.83 -11.56
N LEU A 331 10.32 -19.24 -12.75
CA LEU A 331 9.84 -18.69 -14.01
C LEU A 331 8.33 -18.92 -14.20
N MET A 332 7.77 -20.04 -13.74
CA MET A 332 6.32 -20.28 -13.78
C MET A 332 5.51 -19.33 -12.90
N ARG A 333 6.13 -18.73 -11.87
CA ARG A 333 5.46 -17.72 -11.02
C ARG A 333 5.09 -16.44 -11.77
N PHE A 334 5.79 -16.10 -12.87
CA PHE A 334 5.50 -14.89 -13.66
C PHE A 334 4.13 -14.96 -14.35
N PRO A 335 3.81 -15.96 -15.19
CA PRO A 335 2.48 -16.07 -15.78
C PRO A 335 1.39 -16.24 -14.72
N GLN A 336 1.62 -16.99 -13.64
CA GLN A 336 0.69 -17.14 -12.53
C GLN A 336 0.32 -15.79 -11.90
N THR A 337 1.33 -14.96 -11.62
CA THR A 337 1.15 -13.64 -11.03
C THR A 337 0.54 -12.64 -12.03
N LEU A 338 0.94 -12.70 -13.31
CA LEU A 338 0.39 -11.81 -14.33
C LEU A 338 -1.11 -12.04 -14.53
N VAL A 339 -1.52 -13.30 -14.66
CA VAL A 339 -2.94 -13.67 -14.75
C VAL A 339 -3.68 -13.29 -13.47
N GLY A 340 -3.08 -13.52 -12.30
CA GLY A 340 -3.63 -13.10 -11.02
C GLY A 340 -3.84 -11.57 -10.91
N HIS A 341 -2.97 -10.77 -11.49
CA HIS A 341 -3.13 -9.33 -11.54
C HIS A 341 -4.27 -8.89 -12.47
N PHE A 342 -4.44 -9.55 -13.63
CA PHE A 342 -5.60 -9.32 -14.49
C PHE A 342 -6.90 -9.76 -13.83
N PHE A 343 -6.91 -10.93 -13.17
CA PHE A 343 -8.03 -11.37 -12.35
C PHE A 343 -8.39 -10.31 -11.30
N TYR A 344 -7.39 -9.83 -10.58
CA TYR A 344 -7.60 -8.80 -9.56
C TYR A 344 -8.16 -7.50 -10.15
N PHE A 345 -7.60 -7.01 -11.26
CA PHE A 345 -8.09 -5.81 -11.93
C PHE A 345 -9.57 -5.91 -12.34
N ILE A 346 -9.95 -7.04 -12.94
CA ILE A 346 -11.33 -7.27 -13.36
C ILE A 346 -12.25 -7.39 -12.15
N SER A 347 -11.85 -8.17 -11.14
CA SER A 347 -12.67 -8.49 -9.98
C SER A 347 -12.86 -7.29 -9.03
N SER A 348 -11.79 -6.59 -8.66
CA SER A 348 -11.85 -5.43 -7.76
C SER A 348 -12.60 -4.23 -8.33
N THR A 349 -12.74 -4.17 -9.65
CA THR A 349 -13.53 -3.16 -10.36
C THR A 349 -14.93 -3.67 -10.75
N TRP A 350 -15.38 -4.77 -10.17
CA TRP A 350 -16.69 -5.38 -10.43
C TRP A 350 -16.95 -5.67 -11.91
N GLY A 351 -15.92 -6.09 -12.65
CA GLY A 351 -15.96 -6.37 -14.09
C GLY A 351 -15.67 -5.18 -14.99
N PHE A 352 -15.68 -3.95 -14.46
CA PHE A 352 -15.45 -2.77 -15.29
C PHE A 352 -14.02 -2.71 -15.87
N GLY A 353 -13.05 -3.34 -15.22
CA GLY A 353 -11.68 -3.48 -15.72
C GLY A 353 -11.63 -4.13 -17.11
N ALA A 354 -12.43 -5.17 -17.35
CA ALA A 354 -12.53 -5.80 -18.67
C ALA A 354 -13.13 -4.85 -19.71
N ILE A 355 -14.16 -4.07 -19.35
CA ILE A 355 -14.76 -3.04 -20.22
C ILE A 355 -13.72 -1.96 -20.56
N ALA A 356 -12.96 -1.51 -19.56
CA ALA A 356 -11.92 -0.50 -19.75
C ALA A 356 -10.82 -0.98 -20.69
N MET A 357 -10.32 -2.21 -20.49
CA MET A 357 -9.33 -2.82 -21.39
C MET A 357 -9.82 -2.84 -22.85
N VAL A 358 -11.01 -3.37 -23.07
CA VAL A 358 -11.59 -3.48 -24.43
C VAL A 358 -11.77 -2.09 -25.06
N LEU A 359 -12.29 -1.12 -24.29
CA LEU A 359 -12.51 0.24 -24.82
C LEU A 359 -11.20 0.97 -25.13
N ILE A 360 -10.18 0.87 -24.27
CA ILE A 360 -8.89 1.49 -24.52
C ILE A 360 -8.25 0.90 -25.77
N ILE A 361 -8.18 -0.42 -25.90
CA ILE A 361 -7.55 -1.10 -27.03
C ILE A 361 -8.32 -0.81 -28.31
N SER A 362 -9.65 -0.97 -28.32
CA SER A 362 -10.48 -0.71 -29.50
C SER A 362 -10.48 0.78 -29.85
N GLY A 363 -10.49 1.67 -28.86
CA GLY A 363 -10.41 3.11 -29.05
C GLY A 363 -9.12 3.52 -29.77
N LEU A 364 -7.98 3.01 -29.31
CA LEU A 364 -6.68 3.25 -29.96
C LEU A 364 -6.63 2.66 -31.38
N ALA A 365 -7.04 1.42 -31.55
CA ALA A 365 -7.06 0.76 -32.86
C ALA A 365 -7.92 1.56 -33.86
N MET A 366 -9.14 1.89 -33.48
CA MET A 366 -10.08 2.66 -34.33
C MET A 366 -9.64 4.08 -34.57
N TYR A 367 -8.92 4.73 -33.64
CA TYR A 367 -8.30 6.02 -33.86
C TYR A 367 -7.34 5.99 -35.03
N TYR A 368 -6.43 5.00 -35.07
CA TYR A 368 -5.49 4.87 -36.19
C TYR A 368 -6.15 4.45 -37.50
N VAL A 369 -7.14 3.55 -37.47
CA VAL A 369 -7.92 3.18 -38.66
C VAL A 369 -8.62 4.40 -39.26
N THR A 370 -9.34 5.15 -38.45
CA THR A 370 -10.10 6.33 -38.95
C THR A 370 -9.17 7.46 -39.41
N ARG A 371 -8.05 7.67 -38.72
CA ARG A 371 -7.01 8.62 -39.11
C ARG A 371 -6.34 8.25 -40.45
N ASN A 372 -6.05 6.96 -40.68
CA ASN A 372 -5.46 6.49 -41.93
C ASN A 372 -6.45 6.60 -43.12
N ARG A 373 -7.73 6.33 -42.88
CA ARG A 373 -8.79 6.60 -43.88
C ARG A 373 -8.87 8.08 -44.23
N ALA A 374 -8.79 8.97 -43.23
CA ALA A 374 -8.77 10.40 -43.46
C ALA A 374 -7.60 10.84 -44.36
N LYS A 375 -6.40 10.32 -44.13
CA LYS A 375 -5.22 10.60 -44.97
C LYS A 375 -5.37 10.13 -46.40
N LYS A 376 -6.17 9.08 -46.67
CA LYS A 376 -6.45 8.55 -48.02
C LYS A 376 -7.64 9.21 -48.69
N GLY A 377 -8.20 10.28 -48.11
CA GLY A 377 -9.37 10.96 -48.64
C GLY A 377 -10.70 10.19 -48.52
N ALA A 378 -10.70 9.03 -47.85
CA ALA A 378 -11.85 8.15 -47.67
C ALA A 378 -12.58 8.37 -46.33
N ALA A 379 -12.39 9.51 -45.66
CA ALA A 379 -13.02 9.79 -44.36
C ALA A 379 -14.34 10.55 -44.56
N GLU A 380 -15.35 10.15 -43.76
CA GLU A 380 -16.51 11.03 -43.57
C GLU A 380 -16.06 12.35 -42.92
N LEU A 381 -16.55 13.46 -43.48
CA LEU A 381 -16.30 14.78 -42.95
C LEU A 381 -17.34 15.13 -41.87
N THR A 382 -16.91 15.86 -40.86
CA THR A 382 -17.83 16.53 -39.94
C THR A 382 -18.49 17.72 -40.55
N ALA A 383 -19.54 18.27 -39.95
CA ALA A 383 -20.21 19.50 -40.45
C ALA A 383 -19.21 20.66 -40.68
N ASP A 384 -18.09 20.68 -39.95
CA ASP A 384 -17.03 21.70 -40.09
C ASP A 384 -15.93 21.31 -41.12
N GLY A 385 -16.18 20.34 -41.98
CA GLY A 385 -15.24 19.91 -43.02
C GLY A 385 -14.02 19.10 -42.52
N ARG A 386 -13.98 18.73 -41.26
CA ARG A 386 -12.87 17.96 -40.68
C ARG A 386 -13.12 16.45 -40.80
N ALA A 387 -12.06 15.69 -40.97
CA ALA A 387 -12.15 14.23 -40.94
C ALA A 387 -12.69 13.71 -39.63
N LYS A 388 -13.75 12.90 -39.67
CA LYS A 388 -14.39 12.30 -38.53
C LYS A 388 -13.55 11.15 -38.01
N THR A 389 -12.94 11.31 -36.79
CA THR A 389 -12.21 10.25 -36.15
C THR A 389 -13.09 9.56 -35.09
N TYR A 390 -12.79 8.27 -34.78
CA TYR A 390 -13.55 7.49 -33.81
C TYR A 390 -13.48 8.11 -32.40
N ILE A 391 -12.26 8.50 -31.96
CA ILE A 391 -12.01 9.29 -30.75
C ILE A 391 -11.12 10.48 -31.08
N THR A 392 -11.14 11.51 -30.25
CA THR A 392 -10.28 12.70 -30.42
C THR A 392 -8.81 12.35 -30.11
N SER A 393 -7.88 13.12 -30.72
CA SER A 393 -6.43 12.95 -30.42
C SER A 393 -6.11 13.07 -28.94
N SER A 394 -6.76 14.01 -28.24
CA SER A 394 -6.57 14.17 -26.78
C SER A 394 -7.00 12.92 -25.99
N LEU A 395 -8.12 12.30 -26.38
CA LEU A 395 -8.56 11.06 -25.75
C LEU A 395 -7.64 9.88 -26.12
N ALA A 396 -7.16 9.83 -27.36
CA ALA A 396 -6.18 8.82 -27.79
C ALA A 396 -4.86 8.94 -26.99
N MET A 397 -4.37 10.17 -26.76
CA MET A 397 -3.19 10.40 -25.90
C MET A 397 -3.43 9.91 -24.47
N PHE A 398 -4.61 10.19 -23.89
CA PHE A 398 -4.94 9.70 -22.56
C PHE A 398 -5.11 8.17 -22.53
N CYS A 399 -5.68 7.55 -23.55
CA CYS A 399 -5.73 6.09 -23.69
C CYS A 399 -4.33 5.48 -23.77
N TRP A 400 -3.40 6.11 -24.49
CA TRP A 400 -1.99 5.69 -24.48
C TRP A 400 -1.36 5.80 -23.09
N PHE A 401 -1.58 6.91 -22.38
CA PHE A 401 -1.09 7.05 -21.01
C PHE A 401 -1.62 5.93 -20.12
N ALA A 402 -2.94 5.71 -20.12
CA ALA A 402 -3.57 4.66 -19.33
C ALA A 402 -3.04 3.25 -19.69
N PHE A 403 -2.90 2.96 -20.98
CA PHE A 403 -2.39 1.68 -21.46
C PHE A 403 -0.93 1.43 -21.03
N LEU A 404 -0.08 2.44 -21.23
CA LEU A 404 1.35 2.32 -20.91
C LEU A 404 1.58 2.21 -19.40
N VAL A 405 0.89 3.02 -18.58
CA VAL A 405 1.08 2.99 -17.14
C VAL A 405 0.54 1.70 -16.53
N MET A 406 -0.61 1.19 -17.02
CA MET A 406 -1.13 -0.10 -16.58
C MET A 406 -0.20 -1.25 -16.97
N GLY A 407 0.28 -1.28 -18.22
CA GLY A 407 1.23 -2.29 -18.68
C GLY A 407 2.52 -2.26 -17.87
N ALA A 408 3.09 -1.08 -17.66
CA ALA A 408 4.32 -0.92 -16.92
C ALA A 408 4.18 -1.34 -15.45
N ILE A 409 3.10 -0.95 -14.75
CA ILE A 409 2.91 -1.35 -13.34
C ILE A 409 2.64 -2.86 -13.21
N PHE A 410 1.96 -3.48 -14.17
CA PHE A 410 1.80 -4.93 -14.16
C PHE A 410 3.16 -5.63 -14.29
N VAL A 411 4.01 -5.21 -15.24
CA VAL A 411 5.35 -5.77 -15.40
C VAL A 411 6.19 -5.59 -14.13
N VAL A 412 6.20 -4.38 -13.56
CA VAL A 412 6.94 -4.10 -12.33
C VAL A 412 6.40 -4.91 -11.14
N SER A 413 5.08 -4.95 -10.95
CA SER A 413 4.45 -5.70 -9.86
C SER A 413 4.68 -7.21 -10.00
N VAL A 414 4.54 -7.76 -11.20
CA VAL A 414 4.84 -9.17 -11.47
C VAL A 414 6.30 -9.48 -11.17
N GLY A 415 7.24 -8.64 -11.62
CA GLY A 415 8.66 -8.81 -11.34
C GLY A 415 8.95 -8.89 -9.83
N PHE A 416 8.41 -7.96 -9.05
CA PHE A 416 8.59 -7.96 -7.59
C PHE A 416 7.92 -9.14 -6.89
N LYS A 417 6.74 -9.55 -7.32
CA LYS A 417 5.95 -10.56 -6.61
C LYS A 417 6.32 -11.99 -6.99
N ALA A 418 6.56 -12.28 -8.26
CA ALA A 418 7.02 -13.60 -8.70
C ALA A 418 8.41 -13.97 -8.13
N THR A 419 9.27 -12.99 -7.87
CA THR A 419 10.59 -13.19 -7.26
C THR A 419 10.61 -13.03 -5.73
N SER A 420 9.45 -12.85 -5.10
CA SER A 420 9.35 -12.66 -3.65
C SER A 420 9.71 -13.94 -2.90
N THR A 421 10.47 -13.80 -1.81
CA THR A 421 10.82 -14.91 -0.89
C THR A 421 9.62 -15.47 -0.14
N VAL A 422 8.53 -14.69 -0.05
CA VAL A 422 7.28 -15.11 0.61
C VAL A 422 6.21 -15.62 -0.37
N PHE A 423 6.58 -15.89 -1.62
CA PHE A 423 5.63 -16.34 -2.64
C PHE A 423 4.89 -17.64 -2.23
N ASP A 424 5.62 -18.58 -1.66
CA ASP A 424 5.08 -19.88 -1.29
C ASP A 424 4.33 -19.87 0.04
N THR A 425 4.54 -18.86 0.87
CA THR A 425 3.91 -18.74 2.20
C THR A 425 2.75 -17.74 2.24
N ARG A 426 2.57 -16.92 1.17
CA ARG A 426 1.56 -15.87 1.11
C ARG A 426 0.72 -15.95 -0.16
N ALA A 427 -0.56 -16.26 -0.01
CA ALA A 427 -1.55 -16.34 -1.09
C ALA A 427 -1.75 -15.01 -1.83
N ASP A 428 -1.69 -13.87 -1.12
CA ASP A 428 -1.90 -12.54 -1.70
C ASP A 428 -0.78 -12.10 -2.65
N THR A 429 0.38 -12.73 -2.66
CA THR A 429 1.48 -12.36 -3.58
C THR A 429 1.13 -12.52 -5.04
N THR A 430 0.35 -13.52 -5.38
CA THR A 430 -0.05 -13.83 -6.77
C THR A 430 -1.15 -12.88 -7.28
N ILE A 431 -2.04 -12.40 -6.39
CA ILE A 431 -3.18 -11.50 -6.70
C ILE A 431 -3.03 -10.13 -6.06
N PHE A 432 -1.82 -9.59 -6.02
CA PHE A 432 -1.42 -8.44 -5.23
C PHE A 432 -2.00 -7.13 -5.77
N GLY A 433 -3.10 -6.67 -5.18
CA GLY A 433 -3.82 -5.46 -5.59
C GLY A 433 -3.11 -4.15 -5.27
N ARG A 434 -2.56 -4.01 -4.06
CA ARG A 434 -1.98 -2.75 -3.55
C ARG A 434 -1.10 -2.01 -4.56
N TYR A 435 -0.27 -2.73 -5.34
CA TYR A 435 0.64 -2.07 -6.28
C TYR A 435 -0.05 -1.56 -7.52
N ILE A 436 -1.05 -2.27 -8.00
CA ILE A 436 -1.70 -2.01 -9.29
C ILE A 436 -2.94 -1.12 -9.18
N GLU A 437 -3.66 -1.15 -8.03
CA GLU A 437 -4.89 -0.36 -7.80
C GLU A 437 -4.70 1.15 -7.95
N THR A 438 -3.50 1.63 -7.67
CA THR A 438 -3.10 3.03 -7.85
C THR A 438 -3.49 3.58 -9.23
N PHE A 439 -3.43 2.75 -10.28
CA PHE A 439 -3.68 3.17 -11.66
C PHE A 439 -5.02 2.71 -12.24
N PHE A 440 -5.82 1.94 -11.51
CA PHE A 440 -7.13 1.49 -12.01
C PHE A 440 -8.05 2.64 -12.37
N PRO A 441 -8.18 3.69 -11.55
CA PRO A 441 -9.00 4.85 -11.93
C PRO A 441 -8.50 5.57 -13.19
N VAL A 442 -7.19 5.57 -13.44
CA VAL A 442 -6.59 6.15 -14.65
C VAL A 442 -7.00 5.36 -15.89
N ALA A 443 -7.13 4.03 -15.80
CA ALA A 443 -7.63 3.19 -16.89
C ALA A 443 -9.17 3.28 -17.06
N ILE A 444 -9.89 3.41 -15.96
CA ILE A 444 -11.36 3.54 -15.94
C ILE A 444 -11.81 4.86 -16.60
N PHE A 445 -11.12 5.95 -16.35
CA PHE A 445 -11.51 7.29 -16.76
C PHE A 445 -11.72 7.46 -18.29
N PRO A 446 -10.78 7.08 -19.19
CA PRO A 446 -10.99 7.18 -20.62
C PRO A 446 -12.12 6.27 -21.12
N ALA A 447 -12.33 5.11 -20.47
CA ALA A 447 -13.45 4.23 -20.79
C ALA A 447 -14.80 4.90 -20.47
N LEU A 448 -14.93 5.58 -19.33
CA LEU A 448 -16.12 6.36 -18.97
C LEU A 448 -16.37 7.50 -19.97
N ILE A 449 -15.32 8.19 -20.42
CA ILE A 449 -15.42 9.22 -21.47
C ILE A 449 -15.95 8.62 -22.79
N MET A 450 -15.46 7.43 -23.18
CA MET A 450 -15.94 6.75 -24.39
C MET A 450 -17.39 6.29 -24.26
N ILE A 451 -17.79 5.75 -23.09
CA ILE A 451 -19.19 5.39 -22.80
C ILE A 451 -20.07 6.65 -22.87
N TYR A 452 -19.66 7.75 -22.24
CA TYR A 452 -20.37 9.04 -22.28
C TYR A 452 -20.58 9.55 -23.71
N ARG A 453 -19.59 9.37 -24.58
CA ARG A 453 -19.65 9.74 -26.00
C ARG A 453 -20.37 8.72 -26.89
N GLY A 454 -21.03 7.71 -26.32
CA GLY A 454 -21.77 6.69 -27.07
C GLY A 454 -20.88 5.71 -27.83
N ARG A 455 -19.59 5.57 -27.45
CA ARG A 455 -18.64 4.67 -28.13
C ARG A 455 -18.65 3.23 -27.56
N PHE A 456 -19.58 2.91 -26.70
CA PHE A 456 -19.75 1.57 -26.13
C PHE A 456 -20.89 0.83 -26.87
N SER A 457 -20.54 -0.16 -27.67
CA SER A 457 -21.47 -0.97 -28.47
C SER A 457 -21.73 -2.33 -27.81
N VAL A 458 -22.70 -3.09 -28.34
CA VAL A 458 -22.95 -4.48 -27.93
C VAL A 458 -21.70 -5.34 -28.14
N MET A 459 -20.98 -5.14 -29.23
CA MET A 459 -19.72 -5.88 -29.49
C MET A 459 -18.66 -5.62 -28.43
N HIS A 460 -18.56 -4.39 -27.89
CA HIS A 460 -17.64 -4.07 -26.79
C HIS A 460 -18.06 -4.76 -25.50
N SER A 461 -19.36 -4.85 -25.21
CA SER A 461 -19.84 -5.53 -24.01
C SER A 461 -19.63 -7.05 -24.09
N LEU A 462 -19.84 -7.65 -25.27
CA LEU A 462 -19.54 -9.07 -25.52
C LEU A 462 -18.04 -9.34 -25.47
N ALA A 463 -17.22 -8.46 -26.08
CA ALA A 463 -15.77 -8.59 -26.02
C ALA A 463 -15.26 -8.52 -24.57
N ALA A 464 -15.82 -7.64 -23.73
CA ALA A 464 -15.48 -7.55 -22.33
C ALA A 464 -15.84 -8.83 -21.54
N LEU A 465 -17.04 -9.39 -21.81
CA LEU A 465 -17.48 -10.66 -21.22
C LEU A 465 -16.55 -11.82 -21.62
N ILE A 466 -16.19 -11.93 -22.91
CA ILE A 466 -15.28 -12.95 -23.43
C ILE A 466 -13.88 -12.77 -22.86
N THR A 467 -13.37 -11.53 -22.80
CA THR A 467 -12.05 -11.22 -22.22
C THR A 467 -11.99 -11.63 -20.75
N ALA A 468 -13.01 -11.27 -19.96
CA ALA A 468 -13.11 -11.66 -18.56
C ALA A 468 -13.19 -13.20 -18.43
N GLY A 469 -14.02 -13.86 -19.23
CA GLY A 469 -14.13 -15.32 -19.22
C GLY A 469 -12.81 -16.02 -19.54
N GLY A 470 -12.08 -15.51 -20.54
CA GLY A 470 -10.75 -16.05 -20.91
C GLY A 470 -9.72 -15.86 -19.80
N ILE A 471 -9.69 -14.67 -19.18
CA ILE A 471 -8.78 -14.40 -18.04
C ILE A 471 -9.16 -15.28 -16.84
N PHE A 472 -10.43 -15.46 -16.54
CA PHE A 472 -10.88 -16.32 -15.45
C PHE A 472 -10.57 -17.80 -15.70
N ALA A 473 -10.70 -18.29 -16.92
CA ALA A 473 -10.27 -19.64 -17.28
C ALA A 473 -8.75 -19.82 -17.09
N LEU A 474 -7.94 -18.82 -17.47
CA LEU A 474 -6.50 -18.82 -17.18
C LEU A 474 -6.20 -18.71 -15.68
N THR A 475 -7.04 -18.02 -14.92
CA THR A 475 -6.92 -17.90 -13.46
C THR A 475 -7.09 -19.26 -12.81
N GLU A 476 -8.13 -20.02 -13.18
CA GLU A 476 -8.34 -21.39 -12.70
C GLU A 476 -7.16 -22.30 -13.03
N LEU A 477 -6.61 -22.16 -14.22
CA LEU A 477 -5.50 -23.02 -14.69
C LEU A 477 -4.16 -22.66 -14.03
N LEU A 478 -3.84 -21.38 -13.85
CA LEU A 478 -2.49 -20.93 -13.47
C LEU A 478 -2.44 -20.33 -12.07
N THR A 479 -3.41 -19.48 -11.71
CA THR A 479 -3.35 -18.68 -10.48
C THR A 479 -3.91 -19.42 -9.28
N VAL A 480 -5.04 -20.10 -9.43
CA VAL A 480 -5.68 -20.84 -8.32
C VAL A 480 -4.74 -21.89 -7.71
N PRO A 481 -4.06 -22.76 -8.49
CA PRO A 481 -3.10 -23.69 -7.91
C PRO A 481 -1.95 -23.00 -7.16
N ALA A 482 -1.49 -21.83 -7.65
CA ALA A 482 -0.43 -21.08 -6.99
C ALA A 482 -0.88 -20.42 -5.69
N VAL A 483 -2.15 -20.02 -5.58
CA VAL A 483 -2.72 -19.36 -4.39
C VAL A 483 -3.16 -20.36 -3.33
N VAL A 484 -3.91 -21.38 -3.75
CA VAL A 484 -4.51 -22.37 -2.83
C VAL A 484 -3.46 -23.41 -2.39
N GLY A 485 -2.48 -23.73 -3.27
CA GLY A 485 -1.49 -24.76 -3.01
C GLY A 485 -2.08 -26.17 -3.10
N ASP A 486 -1.34 -27.13 -2.60
CA ASP A 486 -1.71 -28.56 -2.56
C ASP A 486 -2.52 -28.96 -1.30
N GLY A 487 -2.92 -27.99 -0.50
CA GLY A 487 -3.66 -28.21 0.75
C GLY A 487 -2.79 -28.63 1.95
N THR A 488 -1.48 -28.86 1.75
CA THR A 488 -0.56 -29.26 2.83
C THR A 488 0.04 -28.05 3.55
N THR A 489 0.16 -26.91 2.88
CA THR A 489 0.71 -25.66 3.44
C THR A 489 -0.36 -24.57 3.52
N ASP A 490 -0.62 -24.08 4.71
CA ASP A 490 -1.49 -22.95 4.95
C ASP A 490 -0.81 -21.65 4.52
N LYS A 491 -1.18 -21.12 3.35
CA LYS A 491 -0.68 -19.82 2.90
C LYS A 491 -1.42 -18.69 3.62
N GLY A 492 -0.65 -17.84 4.30
CA GLY A 492 -1.18 -16.63 4.95
C GLY A 492 -1.73 -15.61 3.95
N VAL A 493 -2.62 -14.74 4.40
CA VAL A 493 -3.17 -13.63 3.60
C VAL A 493 -2.99 -12.32 4.35
N VAL A 494 -2.39 -11.33 3.69
CA VAL A 494 -2.37 -9.96 4.18
C VAL A 494 -3.49 -9.18 3.50
N SER A 495 -4.60 -9.03 4.21
CA SER A 495 -5.86 -8.48 3.66
C SER A 495 -5.70 -7.08 3.04
N ALA A 496 -4.80 -6.23 3.60
CA ALA A 496 -4.49 -4.91 3.04
C ALA A 496 -4.02 -4.95 1.57
N MET A 497 -3.51 -6.09 1.12
CA MET A 497 -2.97 -6.24 -0.23
C MET A 497 -4.02 -6.59 -1.28
N ILE A 498 -5.22 -6.98 -0.83
CA ILE A 498 -6.31 -7.48 -1.69
C ILE A 498 -7.68 -6.89 -1.35
N LEU A 499 -7.73 -5.69 -0.77
CA LEU A 499 -8.97 -5.06 -0.28
C LEU A 499 -10.07 -4.99 -1.34
N GLY A 500 -9.73 -4.72 -2.59
CA GLY A 500 -10.71 -4.53 -3.67
C GLY A 500 -11.57 -5.76 -3.99
N ILE A 501 -11.09 -6.99 -3.71
CA ILE A 501 -11.87 -8.23 -3.94
C ILE A 501 -12.56 -8.76 -2.68
N THR A 502 -12.27 -8.18 -1.52
CA THR A 502 -12.78 -8.68 -0.24
C THR A 502 -14.30 -8.73 -0.14
N PRO A 503 -15.07 -7.74 -0.63
CA PRO A 503 -16.54 -7.83 -0.59
C PRO A 503 -17.12 -8.95 -1.45
N LEU A 504 -16.36 -9.44 -2.43
CA LEU A 504 -16.77 -10.53 -3.33
C LEU A 504 -16.60 -11.93 -2.73
N LYS A 505 -15.90 -12.05 -1.57
CA LYS A 505 -15.69 -13.32 -0.87
C LYS A 505 -16.99 -13.92 -0.30
N LEU A 506 -18.08 -13.18 -0.25
CA LEU A 506 -19.45 -13.60 0.10
C LEU A 506 -19.52 -14.52 1.33
N GLY A 507 -19.50 -13.92 2.54
CA GLY A 507 -19.64 -14.63 3.81
C GLY A 507 -18.36 -15.21 4.39
N GLU A 508 -17.22 -15.06 3.71
CA GLU A 508 -15.90 -15.35 4.27
C GLU A 508 -15.36 -14.11 4.98
N GLY A 509 -14.70 -14.30 6.13
CA GLY A 509 -14.07 -13.21 6.87
C GLY A 509 -12.90 -12.58 6.12
N LEU A 510 -12.54 -11.36 6.49
CA LEU A 510 -11.40 -10.65 5.89
C LEU A 510 -10.07 -11.39 6.03
N LYS A 511 -9.88 -12.08 7.17
CA LYS A 511 -8.67 -12.84 7.49
C LYS A 511 -8.74 -14.31 7.05
N ASP A 512 -9.88 -14.76 6.51
CA ASP A 512 -10.03 -16.13 6.08
C ASP A 512 -9.13 -16.43 4.88
N LYS A 513 -8.71 -17.68 4.82
CA LYS A 513 -7.92 -18.20 3.70
C LYS A 513 -8.63 -17.96 2.37
N ILE A 514 -7.85 -17.80 1.32
CA ILE A 514 -8.37 -17.79 -0.05
C ILE A 514 -8.43 -19.23 -0.52
N THR A 515 -9.63 -19.71 -0.80
CA THR A 515 -9.89 -21.07 -1.26
C THR A 515 -10.30 -21.07 -2.73
N GLU A 516 -10.33 -22.24 -3.37
CA GLU A 516 -10.90 -22.40 -4.70
C GLU A 516 -12.35 -21.91 -4.77
N THR A 517 -13.16 -22.22 -3.75
CA THR A 517 -14.54 -21.70 -3.63
C THR A 517 -14.59 -20.17 -3.62
N THR A 518 -13.61 -19.50 -3.03
CA THR A 518 -13.50 -18.04 -3.06
C THR A 518 -13.38 -17.52 -4.50
N PHE A 519 -12.52 -18.14 -5.31
CA PHE A 519 -12.38 -17.77 -6.73
C PHE A 519 -13.67 -18.01 -7.51
N ILE A 520 -14.30 -19.16 -7.34
CA ILE A 520 -15.57 -19.50 -8.01
C ILE A 520 -16.64 -18.45 -7.68
N LYS A 521 -16.80 -18.06 -6.41
CA LYS A 521 -17.76 -17.02 -5.99
C LYS A 521 -17.48 -15.68 -6.67
N ILE A 522 -16.23 -15.23 -6.67
CA ILE A 522 -15.81 -13.97 -7.29
C ILE A 522 -16.09 -13.99 -8.79
N ILE A 523 -15.68 -15.05 -9.47
CA ILE A 523 -15.89 -15.24 -10.91
C ILE A 523 -17.39 -15.22 -11.24
N ALA A 524 -18.21 -15.98 -10.50
CA ALA A 524 -19.63 -16.04 -10.73
C ALA A 524 -20.31 -14.66 -10.61
N VAL A 525 -19.99 -13.88 -9.58
CA VAL A 525 -20.53 -12.54 -9.39
C VAL A 525 -20.12 -11.61 -10.52
N VAL A 526 -18.84 -11.58 -10.86
CA VAL A 526 -18.32 -10.66 -11.89
C VAL A 526 -18.87 -11.02 -13.27
N MET A 527 -18.95 -12.31 -13.61
CA MET A 527 -19.52 -12.76 -14.88
C MET A 527 -21.00 -12.44 -14.97
N ALA A 528 -21.76 -12.59 -13.87
CA ALA A 528 -23.16 -12.20 -13.81
C ALA A 528 -23.35 -10.68 -14.04
N LEU A 529 -22.51 -9.84 -13.46
CA LEU A 529 -22.53 -8.40 -13.68
C LEU A 529 -22.21 -8.02 -15.12
N LEU A 530 -21.20 -8.62 -15.72
CA LEU A 530 -20.86 -8.39 -17.12
C LEU A 530 -21.97 -8.86 -18.07
N LEU A 531 -22.60 -9.99 -17.79
CA LEU A 531 -23.78 -10.45 -18.52
C LEU A 531 -24.95 -9.44 -18.40
N ALA A 532 -25.20 -8.92 -17.20
CA ALA A 532 -26.19 -7.87 -16.99
C ALA A 532 -25.87 -6.62 -17.82
N VAL A 533 -24.60 -6.22 -17.91
CA VAL A 533 -24.17 -5.10 -18.78
C VAL A 533 -24.49 -5.39 -20.25
N VAL A 534 -24.28 -6.62 -20.73
CA VAL A 534 -24.64 -7.03 -22.10
C VAL A 534 -26.14 -6.87 -22.31
N ILE A 535 -26.96 -7.42 -21.41
CA ILE A 535 -28.43 -7.35 -21.48
C ILE A 535 -28.93 -5.91 -21.47
N ILE A 536 -28.42 -5.08 -20.52
CA ILE A 536 -28.74 -3.66 -20.45
C ILE A 536 -28.35 -2.95 -21.75
N ARG A 537 -27.21 -3.28 -22.33
CA ARG A 537 -26.77 -2.69 -23.60
C ARG A 537 -27.69 -3.05 -24.76
N LEU A 538 -28.15 -4.29 -24.83
CA LEU A 538 -29.13 -4.73 -25.83
C LEU A 538 -30.45 -3.96 -25.71
N ILE A 539 -30.93 -3.74 -24.48
CA ILE A 539 -32.16 -2.97 -24.20
C ILE A 539 -31.95 -1.48 -24.58
N THR A 540 -30.82 -0.88 -24.17
CA THR A 540 -30.55 0.55 -24.39
C THR A 540 -30.35 0.89 -25.87
N VAL A 541 -29.81 -0.02 -26.68
CA VAL A 541 -29.72 0.15 -28.14
C VAL A 541 -31.12 0.25 -28.76
N LYS A 542 -32.03 -0.64 -28.38
CA LYS A 542 -33.41 -0.60 -28.87
C LYS A 542 -34.14 0.69 -28.51
N LYS A 543 -33.83 1.27 -27.33
CA LYS A 543 -34.44 2.52 -26.83
C LYS A 543 -33.69 3.78 -27.20
N ASN A 544 -32.61 3.70 -27.98
CA ASN A 544 -31.70 4.81 -28.31
C ASN A 544 -31.28 5.65 -27.07
N SER A 545 -31.14 4.99 -25.92
CA SER A 545 -30.79 5.66 -24.65
C SER A 545 -29.30 5.60 -24.35
N SER A 546 -28.80 6.60 -23.59
CA SER A 546 -27.41 6.66 -23.18
C SER A 546 -27.08 5.57 -22.16
N MET A 547 -25.99 4.85 -22.38
CA MET A 547 -25.48 3.81 -21.48
C MET A 547 -24.77 4.39 -20.24
N PHE A 548 -24.39 5.67 -20.28
CA PHE A 548 -23.51 6.26 -19.27
C PHE A 548 -24.06 6.12 -17.84
N ASN A 549 -25.28 6.55 -17.58
CA ASN A 549 -25.86 6.48 -16.24
C ASN A 549 -26.08 5.03 -15.77
N TRP A 550 -26.43 4.12 -16.70
CA TRP A 550 -26.63 2.71 -16.43
C TRP A 550 -25.35 1.97 -16.00
N VAL A 551 -24.19 2.48 -16.35
CA VAL A 551 -22.89 1.94 -15.96
C VAL A 551 -22.33 2.68 -14.75
N THR A 552 -22.31 4.01 -14.81
CA THR A 552 -21.57 4.84 -13.85
C THR A 552 -22.21 4.84 -12.46
N ILE A 553 -23.55 4.87 -12.37
CA ILE A 553 -24.26 4.90 -11.09
C ILE A 553 -24.09 3.57 -10.34
N PRO A 554 -24.41 2.40 -10.92
CA PRO A 554 -24.18 1.12 -10.24
C PRO A 554 -22.70 0.89 -9.89
N MET A 555 -21.78 1.23 -10.77
CA MET A 555 -20.35 1.14 -10.50
C MET A 555 -19.94 1.99 -9.31
N GLY A 556 -20.38 3.25 -9.26
CA GLY A 556 -20.12 4.12 -8.12
C GLY A 556 -20.67 3.55 -6.81
N ALA A 557 -21.88 2.98 -6.84
CA ALA A 557 -22.49 2.32 -5.68
C ALA A 557 -21.70 1.08 -5.24
N LEU A 558 -21.25 0.23 -6.15
CA LEU A 558 -20.45 -0.96 -5.85
C LEU A 558 -19.06 -0.61 -5.29
N LEU A 559 -18.41 0.41 -5.85
CA LEU A 559 -17.13 0.89 -5.32
C LEU A 559 -17.30 1.54 -3.94
N MET A 560 -18.37 2.29 -3.71
CA MET A 560 -18.66 2.83 -2.39
C MET A 560 -18.98 1.71 -1.38
N TYR A 561 -19.72 0.69 -1.79
CA TYR A 561 -19.94 -0.51 -0.97
C TYR A 561 -18.61 -1.18 -0.61
N THR A 562 -17.69 -1.34 -1.58
CA THR A 562 -16.34 -1.87 -1.31
C THR A 562 -15.61 -1.03 -0.26
N SER A 563 -15.65 0.30 -0.39
CA SER A 563 -15.01 1.21 0.57
C SER A 563 -15.58 1.07 1.98
N LEU A 564 -16.90 1.04 2.13
CA LEU A 564 -17.57 0.91 3.43
C LEU A 564 -17.33 -0.46 4.06
N TYR A 565 -17.45 -1.54 3.27
CA TYR A 565 -17.21 -2.90 3.73
C TYR A 565 -15.78 -3.10 4.24
N CYS A 566 -14.80 -2.64 3.47
CA CYS A 566 -13.41 -2.76 3.87
C CYS A 566 -13.03 -1.80 5.00
N PHE A 567 -13.66 -0.62 5.07
CA PHE A 567 -13.43 0.29 6.17
C PHE A 567 -13.89 -0.32 7.50
N ASP A 568 -15.12 -0.81 7.58
CA ASP A 568 -15.65 -1.43 8.79
C ASP A 568 -14.90 -2.72 9.15
N GLY A 569 -14.83 -3.66 8.22
CA GLY A 569 -14.27 -4.99 8.49
C GLY A 569 -12.74 -5.00 8.62
N TYR A 570 -12.02 -4.08 7.96
CA TYR A 570 -10.56 -4.06 7.99
C TYR A 570 -9.99 -2.87 8.75
N THR A 571 -10.26 -1.62 8.32
CA THR A 571 -9.59 -0.43 8.88
C THR A 571 -9.95 -0.22 10.34
N VAL A 572 -11.22 -0.37 10.72
CA VAL A 572 -11.70 -0.24 12.11
C VAL A 572 -11.11 -1.35 12.99
N VAL A 573 -11.14 -2.60 12.51
CA VAL A 573 -10.60 -3.74 13.25
C VAL A 573 -9.09 -3.63 13.43
N GLN A 574 -8.37 -3.26 12.37
CA GLN A 574 -6.91 -3.08 12.47
C GLN A 574 -6.55 -1.87 13.34
N GLY A 575 -7.30 -0.77 13.27
CA GLY A 575 -7.10 0.39 14.13
C GLY A 575 -7.20 0.05 15.61
N LYS A 576 -8.18 -0.77 15.98
CA LYS A 576 -8.32 -1.28 17.37
C LYS A 576 -7.17 -2.22 17.75
N ASN A 577 -6.72 -3.09 16.84
CA ASN A 577 -5.63 -4.02 17.13
C ASN A 577 -4.27 -3.32 17.17
N ALA A 578 -4.11 -2.20 16.48
CA ALA A 578 -2.84 -1.48 16.43
C ALA A 578 -2.45 -0.88 17.78
N SER A 579 -3.43 -0.44 18.58
CA SER A 579 -3.20 0.05 19.93
C SER A 579 -2.66 -1.03 20.87
N TYR A 580 -3.09 -2.28 20.73
CA TYR A 580 -2.67 -3.38 21.61
C TYR A 580 -1.20 -3.83 21.43
N GLY A 581 -0.60 -3.70 20.26
CA GLY A 581 0.73 -4.23 19.98
C GLY A 581 1.90 -3.40 20.51
N GLY A 582 1.67 -2.14 20.89
CA GLY A 582 2.67 -1.19 21.37
C GLY A 582 2.63 -0.96 22.87
N GLU A 583 1.48 -1.17 23.52
CA GLU A 583 1.23 -0.84 24.91
C GLU A 583 2.27 -1.43 25.87
N TYR A 584 2.63 -2.70 25.68
CA TYR A 584 3.57 -3.38 26.59
C TYR A 584 5.00 -2.82 26.55
N VAL A 585 5.48 -2.42 25.37
CA VAL A 585 6.81 -1.80 25.25
C VAL A 585 6.74 -0.34 25.69
N SER A 586 5.62 0.34 25.44
CA SER A 586 5.39 1.71 25.90
C SER A 586 5.41 1.80 27.41
N GLU A 587 4.72 0.89 28.12
CA GLU A 587 4.73 0.84 29.60
C GLU A 587 6.15 0.75 30.17
N ALA A 588 7.03 -0.07 29.55
CA ALA A 588 8.40 -0.18 29.99
C ALA A 588 9.24 1.07 29.71
N LEU A 589 9.02 1.70 28.54
CA LEU A 589 9.73 2.93 28.18
C LEU A 589 9.22 4.14 28.97
N GLU A 590 7.91 4.24 29.22
CA GLU A 590 7.31 5.26 30.06
C GLU A 590 7.87 5.22 31.48
N MET A 591 8.14 4.01 31.99
CA MET A 591 8.75 3.83 33.32
C MET A 591 10.15 4.47 33.42
N ILE A 592 10.93 4.49 32.32
CA ILE A 592 12.30 5.00 32.29
C ILE A 592 12.45 6.34 31.59
N ASP A 593 11.38 6.91 31.02
CA ASP A 593 11.42 8.16 30.24
C ASP A 593 11.90 9.34 31.09
N ASP A 594 11.40 9.44 32.34
CA ASP A 594 11.79 10.48 33.30
C ASP A 594 13.16 10.21 33.97
N SER A 595 13.81 9.09 33.67
CA SER A 595 15.07 8.70 34.33
C SER A 595 16.29 9.44 33.81
N GLY A 596 16.21 10.03 32.61
CA GLY A 596 17.34 10.60 31.90
C GLY A 596 18.23 9.57 31.18
N PHE A 597 17.85 8.29 31.18
CA PHE A 597 18.50 7.23 30.39
C PHE A 597 17.82 7.15 29.03
N ASP A 598 18.59 7.34 27.96
CA ASP A 598 18.10 7.36 26.58
C ASP A 598 18.54 6.15 25.73
N ASP A 599 19.53 5.35 26.21
CA ASP A 599 20.08 4.21 25.48
C ASP A 599 19.43 2.89 25.86
N VAL A 600 18.48 2.46 25.07
CA VAL A 600 17.68 1.26 25.25
C VAL A 600 17.94 0.25 24.13
N LEU A 601 18.14 -1.03 24.46
CA LEU A 601 18.29 -2.09 23.48
C LEU A 601 17.07 -3.01 23.45
N ALA A 602 16.46 -3.16 22.30
CA ALA A 602 15.38 -4.13 22.05
C ALA A 602 15.99 -5.47 21.60
N PHE A 603 15.86 -6.50 22.42
CA PHE A 603 16.39 -7.83 22.14
C PHE A 603 15.29 -8.74 21.60
N SER A 604 15.52 -9.34 20.42
CA SER A 604 14.64 -10.36 19.79
C SER A 604 13.17 -9.94 19.59
N LEU A 605 12.85 -8.67 19.82
CA LEU A 605 11.49 -8.16 19.69
C LEU A 605 11.04 -8.14 18.22
N LYS A 606 9.76 -8.38 17.99
CA LYS A 606 9.12 -8.21 16.68
C LYS A 606 9.12 -6.74 16.29
N SER A 607 9.25 -6.47 14.98
CA SER A 607 9.28 -5.10 14.45
C SER A 607 8.08 -4.24 14.87
N GLU A 608 6.91 -4.84 15.01
CA GLU A 608 5.69 -4.16 15.48
C GLU A 608 5.88 -3.49 16.84
N ARG A 609 6.69 -4.06 17.73
CA ARG A 609 6.88 -3.61 19.11
C ARG A 609 7.92 -2.48 19.18
N TYR A 610 9.15 -2.72 18.71
CA TYR A 610 10.20 -1.70 18.84
C TYR A 610 9.99 -0.49 17.96
N VAL A 611 9.33 -0.63 16.80
CA VAL A 611 8.99 0.49 15.91
C VAL A 611 7.99 1.43 16.57
N LYS A 612 6.98 0.88 17.23
CA LYS A 612 6.02 1.68 17.99
C LYS A 612 6.65 2.36 19.18
N ALA A 613 7.51 1.62 19.89
CA ALA A 613 8.27 2.18 21.00
C ALA A 613 9.12 3.38 20.57
N GLN A 614 9.93 3.23 19.53
CA GLN A 614 10.74 4.34 19.01
C GLN A 614 9.90 5.54 18.56
N PHE A 615 8.72 5.31 18.00
CA PHE A 615 7.83 6.38 17.59
C PHE A 615 7.20 7.13 18.77
N LEU A 616 6.81 6.41 19.82
CA LEU A 616 6.21 6.98 21.03
C LEU A 616 7.23 7.74 21.89
N PHE A 617 8.48 7.30 21.86
CA PHE A 617 9.59 7.92 22.57
C PHE A 617 10.67 8.32 21.55
N PRO A 618 10.45 9.42 20.84
CA PRO A 618 11.26 9.79 19.68
C PRO A 618 12.71 10.13 20.02
N ASP A 619 12.97 10.64 21.21
CA ASP A 619 14.29 11.03 21.72
C ASP A 619 15.10 9.84 22.23
N MET A 620 14.48 8.72 22.57
CA MET A 620 15.18 7.52 23.00
C MET A 620 15.98 6.89 21.87
N HIS A 621 17.19 6.45 22.14
CA HIS A 621 18.05 5.73 21.20
C HIS A 621 17.79 4.23 21.28
N VAL A 622 16.81 3.72 20.55
CA VAL A 622 16.47 2.30 20.57
C VAL A 622 17.39 1.52 19.61
N ARG A 623 18.29 0.73 20.18
CA ARG A 623 19.16 -0.21 19.45
C ARG A 623 18.50 -1.57 19.28
N LEU A 624 18.98 -2.38 18.33
CA LEU A 624 18.42 -3.69 18.04
C LEU A 624 19.47 -4.82 18.14
N ALA A 625 19.11 -5.89 18.82
CA ALA A 625 19.85 -7.16 18.75
C ALA A 625 18.86 -8.32 18.57
N SER A 626 18.95 -9.03 17.46
CA SER A 626 18.06 -10.17 17.15
C SER A 626 18.62 -11.53 17.61
N THR A 627 19.86 -11.57 18.10
CA THR A 627 20.54 -12.79 18.56
C THR A 627 21.55 -12.44 19.65
N LEU A 628 21.93 -13.42 20.48
CA LEU A 628 22.98 -13.26 21.50
C LEU A 628 24.32 -12.81 20.87
N LYS A 629 24.64 -13.30 19.67
CA LYS A 629 25.85 -12.88 18.96
C LYS A 629 25.83 -11.38 18.68
N LYS A 630 24.69 -10.85 18.21
CA LYS A 630 24.52 -9.42 17.96
C LYS A 630 24.48 -8.60 19.25
N LEU A 631 23.89 -9.16 20.31
CA LEU A 631 23.91 -8.53 21.62
C LEU A 631 25.34 -8.38 22.13
N ASN A 632 26.14 -9.46 22.08
CA ASN A 632 27.54 -9.45 22.50
C ASN A 632 28.48 -8.62 21.60
N SER A 633 28.04 -8.28 20.39
CA SER A 633 28.82 -7.43 19.45
C SER A 633 28.46 -5.95 19.55
N GLN A 634 27.65 -5.53 20.51
CA GLN A 634 27.38 -4.11 20.73
C GLN A 634 28.67 -3.37 21.09
N THR A 635 28.81 -2.13 20.62
CA THR A 635 29.98 -1.29 20.87
C THR A 635 29.95 -0.55 22.21
N ALA A 636 28.74 -0.36 22.76
CA ALA A 636 28.52 0.24 24.05
C ALA A 636 27.48 -0.57 24.83
N ARG A 637 27.58 -0.58 26.17
CA ARG A 637 26.58 -1.20 27.05
C ARG A 637 25.33 -0.31 27.06
N PRO A 638 24.13 -0.85 26.78
CA PRO A 638 22.89 -0.09 26.96
C PRO A 638 22.61 0.12 28.44
N ASP A 639 21.84 1.15 28.77
CA ASP A 639 21.37 1.30 30.14
C ASP A 639 20.29 0.29 30.47
N PHE A 640 19.37 0.08 29.53
CA PHE A 640 18.30 -0.90 29.67
C PHE A 640 18.21 -1.82 28.45
N ILE A 641 17.75 -3.06 28.69
CA ILE A 641 17.36 -4.00 27.63
C ILE A 641 15.88 -4.35 27.81
N ILE A 642 15.13 -4.27 26.70
CA ILE A 642 13.76 -4.77 26.64
C ILE A 642 13.75 -6.05 25.81
N ALA A 643 13.14 -7.11 26.34
CA ALA A 643 13.05 -8.40 25.67
C ALA A 643 11.64 -9.00 25.81
N ASP A 644 11.27 -9.94 24.92
CA ASP A 644 10.07 -10.74 25.13
C ASP A 644 10.20 -11.53 26.45
N ARG A 645 9.08 -11.74 27.14
CA ARG A 645 9.07 -12.48 28.41
C ARG A 645 9.61 -13.90 28.28
N GLU A 646 9.57 -14.49 27.10
CA GLU A 646 10.16 -15.79 26.79
C GLU A 646 11.70 -15.76 26.80
N ASP A 647 12.30 -14.56 26.64
CA ASP A 647 13.76 -14.36 26.61
C ASP A 647 14.26 -13.94 27.99
N ASN A 648 14.58 -14.92 28.82
CA ASN A 648 15.07 -14.71 30.21
C ASN A 648 16.58 -14.44 30.20
N LEU A 649 16.99 -13.23 29.76
CA LEU A 649 18.41 -12.87 29.62
C LEU A 649 19.20 -12.91 30.92
N GLN A 650 18.57 -12.69 32.08
CA GLN A 650 19.23 -12.81 33.38
C GLN A 650 19.77 -14.21 33.66
N LEU A 651 19.24 -15.26 33.01
CA LEU A 651 19.82 -16.61 33.09
C LEU A 651 21.16 -16.74 32.36
N TRP A 652 21.53 -15.78 31.55
CA TRP A 652 22.69 -15.82 30.64
C TRP A 652 23.79 -14.86 31.02
N SER A 653 23.52 -13.89 31.89
CA SER A 653 24.47 -12.87 32.31
C SER A 653 24.43 -12.65 33.81
N GLY A 654 25.60 -12.48 34.44
CA GLY A 654 25.70 -12.05 35.82
C GLY A 654 25.43 -10.54 36.03
N ASP A 655 25.29 -9.79 34.94
CA ASP A 655 25.25 -8.32 34.94
C ASP A 655 23.90 -7.74 34.53
N LEU A 656 22.89 -8.59 34.27
CA LEU A 656 21.56 -8.16 33.87
C LEU A 656 20.58 -8.36 35.01
N TRP A 657 20.03 -7.26 35.49
CA TRP A 657 19.07 -7.28 36.59
C TRP A 657 17.66 -7.12 36.03
N LEU A 658 16.81 -8.14 36.24
CA LEU A 658 15.40 -8.07 35.85
C LEU A 658 14.69 -7.07 36.76
N VAL A 659 14.08 -6.05 36.15
CA VAL A 659 13.19 -5.09 36.81
C VAL A 659 11.82 -5.75 37.00
N GLY A 660 11.34 -5.82 38.25
CA GLY A 660 10.10 -6.55 38.57
C GLY A 660 8.86 -5.93 37.94
N ASP A 661 7.92 -6.81 37.57
CA ASP A 661 6.53 -6.64 37.14
C ASP A 661 6.23 -5.36 36.27
N VAL A 662 7.02 -5.15 35.23
CA VAL A 662 6.73 -4.10 34.25
C VAL A 662 5.41 -4.41 33.52
N ASN A 663 5.31 -5.60 32.91
CA ASN A 663 4.06 -6.15 32.38
C ASN A 663 4.14 -7.65 32.07
N HIS A 664 3.01 -8.23 31.61
CA HIS A 664 2.89 -9.66 31.37
C HIS A 664 3.56 -10.18 30.08
N ASN A 665 4.08 -9.34 29.20
CA ASN A 665 4.54 -9.74 27.86
C ASN A 665 6.01 -9.44 27.60
N ILE A 666 6.64 -8.55 28.37
CA ILE A 666 8.04 -8.15 28.20
C ILE A 666 8.79 -8.18 29.54
N HIS A 667 10.10 -8.29 29.42
CA HIS A 667 11.05 -8.08 30.51
C HIS A 667 11.85 -6.81 30.26
N LEU A 668 12.06 -6.02 31.30
CA LEU A 668 12.99 -4.90 31.34
C LEU A 668 14.20 -5.32 32.22
N TYR A 669 15.39 -5.07 31.71
CA TYR A 669 16.64 -5.37 32.42
C TYR A 669 17.44 -4.10 32.60
N ALA A 670 17.87 -3.81 33.83
CA ALA A 670 18.88 -2.82 34.12
C ALA A 670 20.25 -3.41 33.82
N CYS A 671 21.09 -2.74 33.03
CA CYS A 671 22.35 -3.24 32.51
C CYS A 671 23.57 -2.52 33.08
N THR A 672 23.41 -1.25 33.52
CA THR A 672 24.46 -0.44 34.12
C THR A 672 24.23 -0.29 35.61
N ASN A 673 25.30 0.01 36.36
CA ASN A 673 25.16 0.24 37.82
C ASN A 673 24.26 1.46 38.06
N ALA A 674 24.39 2.53 37.24
CA ALA A 674 23.56 3.70 37.36
C ALA A 674 22.08 3.38 37.15
N ALA A 675 21.74 2.57 36.12
CA ALA A 675 20.36 2.16 35.86
C ALA A 675 19.82 1.28 37.03
N ARG A 676 20.67 0.43 37.60
CA ARG A 676 20.28 -0.37 38.76
C ARG A 676 20.02 0.49 40.00
N GLU A 677 20.95 1.38 40.34
CA GLU A 677 20.83 2.31 41.48
C GLU A 677 19.56 3.17 41.34
N TRP A 678 19.32 3.67 40.15
CA TRP A 678 18.09 4.41 39.89
C TRP A 678 16.82 3.57 40.10
N CYS A 679 16.80 2.31 39.62
CA CYS A 679 15.68 1.41 39.89
C CYS A 679 15.44 1.19 41.36
N GLU A 680 16.52 1.00 42.15
CA GLU A 680 16.46 0.84 43.59
C GLU A 680 15.92 2.11 44.30
N GLU A 681 16.34 3.29 43.85
CA GLU A 681 15.84 4.61 44.34
C GLU A 681 14.36 4.81 44.05
N GLN A 682 13.87 4.32 42.87
CA GLN A 682 12.45 4.35 42.51
C GLN A 682 11.63 3.27 43.24
N GLY A 683 12.26 2.41 44.06
CA GLY A 683 11.60 1.32 44.78
C GLY A 683 11.19 0.16 43.90
N LEU A 684 11.79 0.01 42.73
CA LEU A 684 11.53 -1.10 41.81
C LEU A 684 12.24 -2.38 42.30
N GLU A 685 11.52 -3.49 42.32
CA GLU A 685 12.11 -4.78 42.70
C GLU A 685 13.08 -5.25 41.61
N LEU A 686 14.30 -5.58 42.00
CA LEU A 686 15.31 -6.14 41.11
C LEU A 686 15.53 -7.64 41.43
N SER A 687 15.38 -8.49 40.41
CA SER A 687 15.73 -9.92 40.54
C SER A 687 17.22 -10.15 40.30
N ALA A 688 17.81 -11.01 41.16
CA ALA A 688 19.22 -11.35 41.04
C ALA A 688 19.60 -11.93 39.66
N PRO A 689 20.80 -11.62 39.15
CA PRO A 689 21.32 -12.20 37.91
C PRO A 689 21.33 -13.73 37.93
N ALA A 690 21.25 -14.34 36.75
CA ALA A 690 21.25 -15.78 36.49
C ALA A 690 20.10 -16.57 37.16
N SER A 691 19.02 -15.92 37.55
CA SER A 691 17.80 -16.58 38.04
C SER A 691 16.55 -15.83 37.69
N PHE A 692 15.42 -16.52 37.65
CA PHE A 692 14.11 -15.88 37.73
C PHE A 692 13.19 -16.67 38.67
N GLU A 693 12.23 -15.97 39.28
CA GLU A 693 11.36 -16.57 40.30
C GLU A 693 9.90 -16.11 40.07
N TYR A 694 9.00 -17.07 40.13
CA TYR A 694 7.57 -16.81 40.28
C TYR A 694 7.19 -16.94 41.72
N SER A 695 6.60 -15.93 42.32
CA SER A 695 5.92 -16.09 43.60
C SER A 695 4.63 -16.90 43.43
N GLY A 696 4.17 -17.56 44.46
CA GLY A 696 2.89 -18.26 44.45
C GLY A 696 1.71 -17.34 44.13
N ARG A 697 1.86 -16.01 44.39
CA ARG A 697 0.89 -15.00 44.05
C ARG A 697 0.76 -14.78 42.53
N ASN A 698 1.88 -14.82 41.82
CA ASN A 698 1.98 -14.38 40.42
C ASN A 698 2.14 -15.54 39.42
N ILE A 699 2.36 -16.75 39.87
CA ILE A 699 2.54 -17.90 38.99
C ILE A 699 1.23 -18.16 38.19
N PRO A 700 1.29 -18.29 36.87
CA PRO A 700 0.14 -18.67 36.07
C PRO A 700 -0.51 -19.97 36.51
N SER A 701 -1.83 -20.06 36.47
CA SER A 701 -2.54 -21.24 37.04
C SER A 701 -3.87 -21.49 36.29
N THR A 702 -4.42 -22.71 36.54
CA THR A 702 -5.81 -23.00 36.17
C THR A 702 -6.78 -22.21 37.05
N SER A 703 -8.01 -22.02 36.58
CA SER A 703 -9.06 -21.21 37.25
C SER A 703 -9.45 -21.74 38.66
N SER A 704 -9.17 -23.00 38.95
CA SER A 704 -9.48 -23.63 40.24
C SER A 704 -8.44 -23.36 41.35
N VAL A 705 -7.28 -22.80 40.99
CA VAL A 705 -6.25 -22.44 41.96
C VAL A 705 -6.65 -21.19 42.73
N THR A 706 -6.57 -21.26 44.07
CA THR A 706 -6.81 -20.10 44.94
C THR A 706 -5.50 -19.51 45.44
N ARG A 707 -5.55 -18.28 45.94
CA ARG A 707 -4.37 -17.60 46.50
C ARG A 707 -4.58 -17.36 48.00
N ASP A 708 -3.64 -17.82 48.79
CA ASP A 708 -3.68 -17.64 50.25
C ASP A 708 -2.30 -17.24 50.79
N GLY A 709 -2.19 -16.14 51.49
CA GLY A 709 -0.94 -15.67 52.10
C GLY A 709 0.24 -15.52 51.11
N GLY A 710 -0.01 -15.26 49.83
CA GLY A 710 1.04 -15.18 48.81
C GLY A 710 1.41 -16.52 48.16
N ALA A 711 0.80 -17.63 48.60
CA ALA A 711 0.96 -18.94 47.99
C ALA A 711 -0.16 -19.29 47.02
N ALA A 712 0.13 -20.11 46.01
CA ALA A 712 -0.86 -20.76 45.17
C ALA A 712 -1.34 -22.05 45.83
N VAL A 713 -2.63 -22.16 46.13
CA VAL A 713 -3.24 -23.37 46.71
C VAL A 713 -3.92 -24.16 45.57
N LEU A 714 -3.41 -25.36 45.34
CA LEU A 714 -3.82 -26.23 44.24
C LEU A 714 -4.75 -27.34 44.77
N PRO A 715 -6.05 -27.25 44.52
CA PRO A 715 -6.97 -28.39 44.68
C PRO A 715 -6.60 -29.54 43.74
N GLU A 716 -7.19 -30.71 43.95
CA GLU A 716 -7.05 -31.85 43.06
C GLU A 716 -7.38 -31.49 41.60
N GLY A 717 -6.58 -31.95 40.67
CA GLY A 717 -6.74 -31.71 39.25
C GLY A 717 -6.31 -30.33 38.78
N SER A 718 -5.96 -29.42 39.67
CA SER A 718 -5.50 -28.07 39.31
C SER A 718 -4.01 -28.00 39.03
N ALA A 719 -3.57 -26.98 38.37
CA ALA A 719 -2.16 -26.81 38.00
C ALA A 719 -1.69 -25.35 38.06
N VAL A 720 -0.40 -25.17 38.40
CA VAL A 720 0.38 -23.97 38.14
C VAL A 720 1.40 -24.26 37.04
N TYR A 721 1.82 -23.24 36.32
CA TYR A 721 2.80 -23.39 35.26
C TYR A 721 3.59 -22.10 35.04
N THR A 722 4.83 -22.25 34.56
CA THR A 722 5.60 -21.10 34.11
C THR A 722 5.02 -20.56 32.78
N ASN A 723 5.25 -19.31 32.47
CA ASN A 723 5.13 -18.88 31.08
C ASN A 723 6.10 -19.68 30.20
N TYR A 724 5.89 -19.68 28.91
CA TYR A 724 6.88 -20.16 27.96
C TYR A 724 8.13 -19.28 28.04
N PHE A 725 9.30 -19.91 28.04
CA PHE A 725 10.59 -19.23 28.03
C PHE A 725 11.56 -19.95 27.08
N ALA A 726 12.62 -19.26 26.65
CA ALA A 726 13.64 -19.81 25.79
C ALA A 726 14.94 -20.07 26.59
N LEU A 727 15.62 -21.16 26.28
CA LEU A 727 16.95 -21.48 26.76
C LEU A 727 17.94 -21.30 25.59
N TYR A 728 18.91 -20.41 25.73
CA TYR A 728 19.84 -20.05 24.66
C TYR A 728 21.15 -20.81 24.64
N SER A 729 21.34 -21.79 25.53
CA SER A 729 22.51 -22.67 25.51
C SER A 729 22.19 -24.07 25.96
N SER A 730 23.05 -25.00 25.62
CA SER A 730 23.14 -26.29 26.34
C SER A 730 23.72 -26.06 27.73
N GLY A 731 23.28 -26.81 28.70
CA GLY A 731 23.80 -26.75 30.04
C GLY A 731 22.79 -27.15 31.09
N GLY A 732 23.25 -27.18 32.37
CA GLY A 732 22.44 -27.54 33.51
C GLY A 732 21.63 -26.38 34.03
N PHE A 733 20.40 -26.69 34.42
CA PHE A 733 19.45 -25.78 35.04
C PHE A 733 18.78 -26.44 36.23
N THR A 734 18.44 -25.63 37.21
CA THR A 734 17.83 -26.09 38.44
C THR A 734 16.54 -25.35 38.72
N PHE A 735 15.42 -26.06 38.83
CA PHE A 735 14.21 -25.52 39.43
C PHE A 735 14.21 -25.81 40.94
N THR A 736 13.97 -24.77 41.72
CA THR A 736 13.68 -24.86 43.15
C THR A 736 12.23 -24.50 43.36
N LEU A 737 11.46 -25.46 43.85
CA LEU A 737 10.05 -25.31 44.22
C LEU A 737 9.93 -25.18 45.73
N ARG A 738 9.16 -24.22 46.21
CA ARG A 738 8.85 -24.09 47.64
C ARG A 738 7.34 -24.16 47.88
N GLY A 739 6.97 -24.82 48.97
CA GLY A 739 5.56 -25.01 49.27
C GLY A 739 5.34 -26.20 50.23
N THR A 740 4.12 -26.70 50.32
CA THR A 740 3.77 -27.88 51.13
C THR A 740 3.07 -28.92 50.27
N GLY A 741 3.39 -30.20 50.49
CA GLY A 741 2.85 -31.32 49.71
C GLY A 741 3.42 -31.43 48.29
N LEU A 742 4.61 -30.87 48.06
CA LEU A 742 5.23 -30.80 46.71
C LEU A 742 5.47 -32.19 46.09
N GLU A 743 5.70 -33.21 46.93
CA GLU A 743 5.88 -34.60 46.54
C GLU A 743 4.65 -35.21 45.87
N GLN A 744 3.48 -34.59 46.03
CA GLN A 744 2.22 -35.02 45.45
C GLN A 744 1.97 -34.42 44.06
N LEU A 745 2.86 -33.54 43.60
CA LEU A 745 2.74 -32.89 42.29
C LEU A 745 3.18 -33.81 41.15
N SER A 746 2.38 -33.88 40.12
CA SER A 746 2.81 -34.40 38.83
C SER A 746 3.51 -33.29 38.06
N ILE A 747 4.77 -33.51 37.72
CA ILE A 747 5.65 -32.53 37.08
C ILE A 747 5.75 -32.86 35.61
N ALA A 748 5.57 -31.87 34.76
CA ALA A 748 5.80 -31.95 33.32
C ALA A 748 6.68 -30.77 32.87
N LEU A 749 7.87 -31.09 32.37
CA LEU A 749 8.78 -30.14 31.75
C LEU A 749 8.79 -30.39 30.25
N THR A 750 8.41 -29.41 29.45
CA THR A 750 8.20 -29.57 28.01
C THR A 750 8.80 -28.41 27.23
N SER A 751 9.09 -28.65 25.93
CA SER A 751 9.51 -27.63 24.96
C SER A 751 8.59 -27.63 23.73
N ASP A 752 8.82 -26.72 22.79
CA ASP A 752 8.10 -26.59 21.52
C ASP A 752 6.57 -26.60 21.70
N LYS A 753 6.07 -25.81 22.62
CA LYS A 753 4.64 -25.73 22.98
C LYS A 753 4.04 -27.08 23.36
N LYS A 754 4.79 -27.85 24.13
CA LYS A 754 4.42 -29.19 24.65
C LYS A 754 4.61 -30.36 23.68
N ALA A 755 5.24 -30.13 22.52
CA ALA A 755 5.50 -31.19 21.54
C ALA A 755 6.57 -32.19 22.06
N ASN A 756 7.58 -31.68 22.79
CA ASN A 756 8.69 -32.50 23.30
C ASN A 756 8.74 -32.49 24.85
N SER A 757 9.04 -33.62 25.48
CA SER A 757 9.34 -33.72 26.90
C SER A 757 10.82 -33.45 27.13
N ILE A 758 11.14 -32.73 28.18
CA ILE A 758 12.50 -32.56 28.68
C ILE A 758 12.66 -33.43 29.91
N ASP A 759 13.69 -34.30 29.93
CA ASP A 759 14.00 -35.16 31.07
C ASP A 759 14.59 -34.35 32.23
N TYR A 760 14.18 -34.65 33.43
CA TYR A 760 14.64 -34.00 34.66
C TYR A 760 14.86 -35.01 35.78
N GLU A 761 15.69 -34.65 36.73
CA GLU A 761 15.98 -35.43 37.94
C GLU A 761 15.51 -34.65 39.18
N ILE A 762 14.83 -35.31 40.07
CA ILE A 762 14.53 -34.77 41.39
C ILE A 762 15.73 -35.03 42.28
N VAL A 763 16.46 -33.98 42.63
CA VAL A 763 17.69 -34.06 43.41
C VAL A 763 17.42 -34.10 44.93
N SER A 764 16.44 -33.35 45.40
CA SER A 764 15.95 -33.32 46.76
C SER A 764 14.45 -33.03 46.80
N SER A 765 13.80 -33.60 47.80
CA SER A 765 12.40 -33.33 48.12
C SER A 765 12.25 -33.40 49.62
N ASP A 766 12.57 -32.29 50.29
CA ASP A 766 12.50 -32.15 51.74
C ASP A 766 11.26 -31.34 52.14
N ASP A 767 10.97 -31.28 53.47
CA ASP A 767 9.82 -30.51 53.99
C ASP A 767 9.86 -29.05 53.51
N GLY A 768 9.03 -28.73 52.53
CA GLY A 768 8.84 -27.40 52.03
C GLY A 768 9.69 -26.98 50.82
N GLU A 769 10.63 -27.80 50.35
CA GLU A 769 11.45 -27.51 49.19
C GLU A 769 11.67 -28.76 48.31
N MET A 770 11.51 -28.60 46.98
CA MET A 770 11.82 -29.62 45.97
C MET A 770 12.76 -29.04 44.93
N VAL A 771 13.85 -29.76 44.64
CA VAL A 771 14.85 -29.34 43.65
C VAL A 771 14.86 -30.29 42.47
N LEU A 772 14.64 -29.73 41.27
CA LEU A 772 14.64 -30.42 39.98
C LEU A 772 15.84 -29.98 39.17
N LYS A 773 16.65 -30.91 38.70
CA LYS A 773 17.71 -30.60 37.71
C LYS A 773 17.35 -31.12 36.32
N PHE A 774 17.71 -30.37 35.31
CA PHE A 774 17.58 -30.78 33.93
C PHE A 774 18.68 -30.17 33.08
N ASN A 775 18.92 -30.75 31.89
CA ASN A 775 19.88 -30.25 30.93
C ASN A 775 19.17 -29.85 29.65
N ALA A 776 19.48 -28.67 29.13
CA ALA A 776 19.14 -28.27 27.78
C ALA A 776 20.15 -28.88 26.80
N ALA A 777 19.70 -29.70 25.88
CA ALA A 777 20.58 -30.42 24.93
C ALA A 777 20.93 -29.58 23.69
N ALA A 778 20.13 -28.58 23.33
CA ALA A 778 20.30 -27.76 22.14
C ALA A 778 20.86 -26.38 22.48
N ALA A 779 21.52 -25.75 21.49
CA ALA A 779 22.02 -24.37 21.60
C ALA A 779 20.90 -23.34 21.79
N LYS A 780 19.68 -23.65 21.34
CA LYS A 780 18.46 -22.90 21.63
C LYS A 780 17.31 -23.88 21.80
N THR A 781 16.62 -23.84 22.94
CA THR A 781 15.40 -24.60 23.19
C THR A 781 14.26 -23.62 23.41
N GLU A 782 13.27 -23.62 22.52
CA GLU A 782 12.17 -22.66 22.53
C GLU A 782 10.93 -23.20 23.24
N ASN A 783 10.12 -22.30 23.75
CA ASN A 783 8.82 -22.60 24.34
C ASN A 783 8.89 -23.64 25.46
N VAL A 784 9.91 -23.51 26.32
CA VAL A 784 10.06 -24.36 27.53
C VAL A 784 9.00 -23.96 28.55
N GLN A 785 8.36 -24.95 29.17
CA GLN A 785 7.35 -24.74 30.21
C GLN A 785 7.46 -25.82 31.30
N LEU A 786 7.50 -25.37 32.53
CA LEU A 786 7.26 -26.25 33.69
C LEU A 786 5.78 -26.18 34.05
N LYS A 787 5.13 -27.34 34.18
CA LYS A 787 3.77 -27.48 34.68
C LYS A 787 3.74 -28.42 35.88
N LEU A 788 3.13 -27.93 36.94
CA LEU A 788 2.96 -28.65 38.21
C LEU A 788 1.46 -28.92 38.42
N THR A 789 1.05 -30.17 38.44
CA THR A 789 -0.38 -30.52 38.56
C THR A 789 -0.59 -31.31 39.84
N ASN A 790 -1.50 -30.90 40.70
CA ASN A 790 -1.90 -31.68 41.86
C ASN A 790 -2.78 -32.86 41.42
N ARG A 791 -2.32 -34.06 41.66
CA ARG A 791 -3.09 -35.30 41.41
C ARG A 791 -3.51 -36.01 42.70
N SER A 792 -3.23 -35.42 43.84
CA SER A 792 -3.63 -35.98 45.14
C SER A 792 -4.98 -35.45 45.59
N GLY A 793 -5.67 -36.19 46.47
CA GLY A 793 -6.93 -35.72 47.08
C GLY A 793 -6.75 -34.62 48.12
N SER A 794 -5.49 -34.18 48.42
CA SER A 794 -5.21 -33.12 49.37
C SER A 794 -4.71 -31.87 48.68
N PRO A 795 -5.02 -30.66 49.15
CA PRO A 795 -4.51 -29.42 48.60
C PRO A 795 -2.97 -29.34 48.74
N VAL A 796 -2.31 -28.92 47.67
CA VAL A 796 -0.88 -28.64 47.62
C VAL A 796 -0.69 -27.13 47.57
N THR A 797 0.28 -26.59 48.33
CA THR A 797 0.62 -25.16 48.22
C THR A 797 1.95 -25.00 47.52
N VAL A 798 2.02 -23.97 46.61
CA VAL A 798 3.25 -23.56 45.96
C VAL A 798 3.50 -22.08 46.32
N THR A 799 4.57 -21.82 47.03
CA THR A 799 4.96 -20.48 47.51
C THR A 799 5.86 -19.78 46.50
N SER A 800 6.78 -20.53 45.88
CA SER A 800 7.62 -20.02 44.80
C SER A 800 8.12 -21.13 43.88
N VAL A 801 8.43 -20.72 42.63
CA VAL A 801 9.08 -21.54 41.60
C VAL A 801 10.24 -20.71 41.05
N LYS A 802 11.47 -21.08 41.38
CA LYS A 802 12.69 -20.39 40.95
C LYS A 802 13.47 -21.25 39.99
N LEU A 803 13.88 -20.67 38.87
CA LEU A 803 14.80 -21.27 37.91
C LEU A 803 16.17 -20.60 38.03
N THR A 804 17.20 -21.40 38.13
CA THR A 804 18.60 -20.97 38.14
C THR A 804 19.40 -21.75 37.10
N ARG A 805 20.44 -21.12 36.59
CA ARG A 805 21.43 -21.76 35.74
C ARG A 805 22.59 -22.25 36.59
N ASP A 806 23.03 -23.48 36.37
CA ASP A 806 24.10 -24.12 37.16
C ASP A 806 25.50 -23.58 36.78
N SER A 807 25.66 -22.96 35.60
CA SER A 807 26.92 -22.38 35.15
C SER A 807 27.15 -20.97 35.68
N VAL A 808 28.33 -20.72 36.21
CA VAL A 808 28.71 -19.42 36.79
C VAL A 808 29.22 -18.41 35.74
N ALA A 809 29.65 -18.86 34.55
CA ALA A 809 30.21 -17.98 33.54
C ALA A 809 29.10 -17.26 32.74
N PRO A 810 29.14 -15.92 32.63
CA PRO A 810 28.15 -15.19 31.82
C PRO A 810 28.33 -15.54 30.33
N LEU A 811 27.23 -15.87 29.66
CA LEU A 811 27.19 -16.05 28.20
C LEU A 811 27.02 -14.75 27.46
N ILE A 812 26.37 -13.77 28.10
CA ILE A 812 26.23 -12.42 27.59
C ILE A 812 27.35 -11.57 28.17
N ILE A 813 28.24 -11.10 27.32
CA ILE A 813 29.37 -10.24 27.66
C ILE A 813 29.11 -8.90 26.98
N LEU A 814 28.42 -8.02 27.65
CA LEU A 814 28.28 -6.65 27.20
C LEU A 814 29.59 -5.88 27.43
N PRO A 815 29.92 -4.87 26.58
CA PRO A 815 31.04 -4.00 26.81
C PRO A 815 31.00 -3.41 28.24
N ALA A 816 32.16 -3.15 28.81
CA ALA A 816 32.21 -2.45 30.09
C ALA A 816 31.54 -1.07 29.98
N THR A 817 30.86 -0.63 31.05
CA THR A 817 30.42 0.74 31.16
C THR A 817 31.66 1.64 31.06
N THR A 818 31.74 2.47 30.03
CA THR A 818 32.67 3.60 30.04
C THR A 818 32.20 4.51 31.17
N ALA A 819 32.98 4.60 32.24
CA ALA A 819 32.76 5.62 33.25
C ALA A 819 32.76 6.95 32.53
N ALA A 820 31.61 7.65 32.49
CA ALA A 820 31.46 8.96 31.94
C ALA A 820 32.25 10.00 32.77
#